data_3cd28a02a0f3331b593023bd0ef3a227
#
_entry.id   3cd28a02a0f3331b593023bd0ef3a227
#
_cell.length_a   1.000
_cell.length_b   1.000
_cell.length_c   1.000
_cell.angle_alpha   90.00
_cell.angle_beta   90.00
_cell.angle_gamma   90.00
#
_symmetry.space_group_name_H-M   'P 1'
#
loop_
_entity.id
_entity.type
_entity.pdbx_description
1 polymer ?
#
loop_
_entity_poly.entity_id
_entity_poly.type
_entity_poly.pdbx_seq_one_letter_code
_entity_poly.pdbx_strand_id
1 'polypeptide(L)'
;MAKKYCYLFTEGNAKMREILGGKGANLAEMTNIGLPVPQGFTISTEACTQYYEDGRQINPDIQAEIMQYVEKMENICGMKFGDKENPLLVSVRSGARASMPGMMDTILNLGLNEEVVNTIAAKSGNPRWAWDCYRRFIQMFSDVVMEVGKKYFEKLIDEMKEKKGVTQDVELDANDLKELANQFKAEYKKQLGKEFPNDPKEQLFEAVKAVFRSWDNPRANIYRMDHDIPYSWGTAVNVQMMAFGNMGETSGTGVAFTRNPATGEKGLMGEFLTNAQGEDVVAGVRTPMPIAQMKEVFPEVYEQFLKVCDILENHYRDMQDMEFTIQDRKLYMLQTRNGKRTAAAAIKIACDLIDEGMITEEQALMQIDAKSLDMLLHPQFDAKALKDADKNNVVGKGIAASPGAAAGKIVFTAEDAVVEGKKGENVILVRLETSPEDIEGMKYAQGILTVRGGQTSHAAVVARGMGTCCVSGCGDIKMHEEEKWFELAGKIFKEGDVLSLDGSTGNIYDTLIKTVPADPNSGYFGRIMELADKYKALGVRTNADTPEDAKQAAAFGAQGIGLCRTEHMFFDPARIGAFREMICSDTVEEREAALAKIEPMQQADFEGLFEALGGYPVTIRFLDPPLHEFVPTSEEDIAALAKAQNKTVGQIKDIIASLHEFNPMMGHRGCRLTVTYPEIAVMQTKAVIKAAINVKKNHPDWAIVPEIMIPLTGETKELKFVKDIVVKTADEVIAAAGVELTYEVGTMIEIPRACLTAEEIAKEAEFFCFGTNDLTQMTFGFSRDDAGKFLPAYYANKIYESDPFARLDTTGVGQLMEMAVANGRKARPEMHCGICGEHGGDPSSIEFCHEIGLSYVSCSPYRVPIARLSAAQANIRNPRS
;
A
#
# COMPACT_ATOMS: atom_id res chain seq x y z
N MET A 1 -12.89 38.92 -4.16
CA MET A 1 -11.87 38.85 -5.21
C MET A 1 -12.21 37.66 -6.10
N ALA A 2 -12.06 37.78 -7.42
CA ALA A 2 -12.27 36.62 -8.32
C ALA A 2 -11.25 35.51 -7.98
N LYS A 3 -11.66 34.26 -8.02
CA LYS A 3 -10.80 33.12 -7.75
C LYS A 3 -9.71 33.02 -8.83
N LYS A 4 -8.45 32.83 -8.41
CA LYS A 4 -7.30 32.70 -9.31
C LYS A 4 -7.05 31.24 -9.64
N TYR A 5 -6.93 30.92 -10.94
CA TYR A 5 -6.73 29.55 -11.43
C TYR A 5 -5.37 29.31 -12.09
N CYS A 6 -4.68 30.35 -12.54
CA CYS A 6 -3.40 30.23 -13.22
C CYS A 6 -2.27 30.93 -12.46
N TYR A 7 -1.06 30.38 -12.56
CA TYR A 7 0.14 30.87 -11.85
C TYR A 7 1.37 30.73 -12.77
N LEU A 8 2.08 31.82 -13.04
CA LEU A 8 3.41 31.73 -13.65
C LEU A 8 4.35 30.93 -12.75
N PHE A 9 5.38 30.30 -13.30
CA PHE A 9 6.38 29.62 -12.47
C PHE A 9 7.06 30.58 -11.49
N THR A 10 7.21 31.85 -11.86
CA THR A 10 7.72 32.89 -10.96
C THR A 10 6.76 33.28 -9.83
N GLU A 11 5.50 32.92 -9.91
CA GLU A 11 4.47 33.23 -8.91
C GLU A 11 4.25 32.09 -7.89
N GLY A 12 4.84 30.93 -8.12
CA GLY A 12 4.68 29.75 -7.30
C GLY A 12 5.94 29.38 -6.50
N ASN A 13 5.81 28.35 -5.65
CA ASN A 13 6.92 27.76 -4.90
C ASN A 13 6.59 26.31 -4.47
N ALA A 14 7.57 25.62 -3.89
CA ALA A 14 7.42 24.22 -3.48
C ALA A 14 6.31 23.96 -2.44
N LYS A 15 5.92 24.96 -1.65
CA LYS A 15 4.85 24.85 -0.63
C LYS A 15 3.45 24.88 -1.22
N MET A 16 3.30 25.29 -2.48
CA MET A 16 2.01 25.39 -3.16
C MET A 16 1.58 24.09 -3.86
N ARG A 17 2.07 22.96 -3.40
CA ARG A 17 1.83 21.65 -4.00
C ARG A 17 0.34 21.29 -4.10
N GLU A 18 -0.48 21.78 -3.18
CA GLU A 18 -1.94 21.53 -3.20
C GLU A 18 -2.61 22.18 -4.42
N ILE A 19 -2.17 23.36 -4.80
CA ILE A 19 -2.74 24.16 -5.89
C ILE A 19 -2.06 23.86 -7.23
N LEU A 20 -0.71 23.77 -7.22
CA LEU A 20 0.10 23.65 -8.43
C LEU A 20 0.39 22.18 -8.82
N GLY A 21 0.03 21.25 -7.97
CA GLY A 21 0.49 19.86 -8.09
C GLY A 21 1.98 19.72 -7.79
N GLY A 22 2.48 18.49 -7.75
CA GLY A 22 3.90 18.24 -7.46
C GLY A 22 4.85 18.80 -8.53
N LYS A 23 4.51 18.59 -9.79
CA LYS A 23 5.33 19.07 -10.93
C LYS A 23 5.35 20.58 -11.03
N GLY A 24 4.19 21.23 -10.97
CA GLY A 24 4.09 22.69 -11.06
C GLY A 24 4.79 23.42 -9.91
N ALA A 25 4.65 22.93 -8.69
CA ALA A 25 5.34 23.46 -7.52
C ALA A 25 6.87 23.36 -7.65
N ASN A 26 7.38 22.24 -8.15
CA ASN A 26 8.82 22.05 -8.34
C ASN A 26 9.38 22.86 -9.52
N LEU A 27 8.62 23.02 -10.61
CA LEU A 27 9.00 23.92 -11.71
C LEU A 27 9.12 25.37 -11.23
N ALA A 28 8.16 25.81 -10.43
CA ALA A 28 8.20 27.14 -9.81
C ALA A 28 9.40 27.30 -8.88
N GLU A 29 9.66 26.33 -8.02
CA GLU A 29 10.80 26.35 -7.09
C GLU A 29 12.13 26.39 -7.81
N MET A 30 12.34 25.51 -8.81
CA MET A 30 13.56 25.52 -9.63
C MET A 30 13.77 26.86 -10.34
N THR A 31 12.69 27.49 -10.84
CA THR A 31 12.73 28.79 -11.46
C THR A 31 13.20 29.85 -10.46
N ASN A 32 12.64 29.87 -9.25
CA ASN A 32 12.94 30.86 -8.22
C ASN A 32 14.35 30.74 -7.65
N ILE A 33 14.93 29.56 -7.62
CA ILE A 33 16.34 29.35 -7.20
C ILE A 33 17.35 29.55 -8.35
N GLY A 34 16.88 29.96 -9.51
CA GLY A 34 17.73 30.38 -10.64
C GLY A 34 18.21 29.26 -11.55
N LEU A 35 17.58 28.09 -11.53
CA LEU A 35 17.93 26.99 -12.44
C LEU A 35 17.37 27.22 -13.84
N PRO A 36 17.99 26.63 -14.88
CA PRO A 36 17.58 26.84 -16.27
C PRO A 36 16.29 26.04 -16.58
N VAL A 37 15.15 26.62 -16.28
CA VAL A 37 13.82 26.02 -16.52
C VAL A 37 13.17 26.74 -17.68
N PRO A 38 12.67 26.02 -18.70
CA PRO A 38 11.83 26.64 -19.73
C PRO A 38 10.59 27.27 -19.08
N GLN A 39 10.33 28.53 -19.41
CA GLN A 39 9.28 29.30 -18.75
C GLN A 39 7.88 28.79 -19.09
N GLY A 40 6.93 29.08 -18.23
CA GLY A 40 5.55 28.64 -18.39
C GLY A 40 4.66 29.04 -17.23
N PHE A 41 3.48 28.47 -17.20
CA PHE A 41 2.51 28.65 -16.11
C PHE A 41 1.78 27.35 -15.80
N THR A 42 1.21 27.31 -14.59
CA THR A 42 0.42 26.18 -14.12
C THR A 42 -1.04 26.58 -14.02
N ILE A 43 -1.93 25.76 -14.59
CA ILE A 43 -3.37 25.80 -14.38
C ILE A 43 -3.65 24.93 -13.16
N SER A 44 -4.27 25.48 -12.14
CA SER A 44 -4.36 24.88 -10.79
C SER A 44 -5.22 23.61 -10.73
N THR A 45 -5.03 22.83 -9.70
CA THR A 45 -5.89 21.68 -9.35
C THR A 45 -7.34 22.09 -9.17
N GLU A 46 -7.59 23.31 -8.68
CA GLU A 46 -8.94 23.86 -8.52
C GLU A 46 -9.67 24.09 -9.85
N ALA A 47 -8.92 24.39 -10.93
CA ALA A 47 -9.51 24.44 -12.29
C ALA A 47 -9.97 23.06 -12.76
N CYS A 48 -9.26 22.02 -12.39
CA CYS A 48 -9.67 20.63 -12.67
C CYS A 48 -10.97 20.26 -11.94
N THR A 49 -11.07 20.54 -10.66
CA THR A 49 -12.30 20.28 -9.90
C THR A 49 -13.49 21.07 -10.46
N GLN A 50 -13.26 22.34 -10.80
CA GLN A 50 -14.29 23.17 -11.44
C GLN A 50 -14.72 22.61 -12.81
N TYR A 51 -13.80 22.08 -13.61
CA TYR A 51 -14.11 21.41 -14.88
C TYR A 51 -15.09 20.26 -14.70
N TYR A 52 -14.95 19.45 -13.65
CA TYR A 52 -15.89 18.36 -13.36
C TYR A 52 -17.23 18.87 -12.84
N GLU A 53 -17.22 19.90 -11.97
CA GLU A 53 -18.45 20.55 -11.48
C GLU A 53 -19.25 21.20 -12.64
N ASP A 54 -18.58 21.75 -13.62
CA ASP A 54 -19.19 22.38 -14.82
C ASP A 54 -19.55 21.33 -15.91
N GLY A 55 -19.67 20.05 -15.56
CA GLY A 55 -20.06 18.99 -16.50
C GLY A 55 -19.03 18.69 -17.58
N ARG A 56 -17.75 18.65 -17.17
CA ARG A 56 -16.58 18.41 -18.07
C ARG A 56 -16.40 19.48 -19.14
N GLN A 57 -16.58 20.72 -18.73
CA GLN A 57 -16.34 21.89 -19.55
C GLN A 57 -15.43 22.88 -18.81
N ILE A 58 -14.55 23.54 -19.55
CA ILE A 58 -13.77 24.66 -19.03
C ILE A 58 -14.65 25.90 -19.20
N ASN A 59 -15.06 26.51 -18.09
CA ASN A 59 -15.93 27.68 -18.16
C ASN A 59 -15.24 28.90 -18.79
N PRO A 60 -15.99 29.89 -19.31
CA PRO A 60 -15.42 31.03 -20.03
C PRO A 60 -14.42 31.85 -19.21
N ASP A 61 -14.62 31.97 -17.89
CA ASP A 61 -13.72 32.76 -17.03
C ASP A 61 -12.34 32.10 -16.91
N ILE A 62 -12.31 30.77 -16.76
CA ILE A 62 -11.05 30.00 -16.74
C ILE A 62 -10.38 30.03 -18.12
N GLN A 63 -11.15 29.92 -19.20
CA GLN A 63 -10.61 30.06 -20.58
C GLN A 63 -9.95 31.43 -20.78
N ALA A 64 -10.59 32.49 -20.35
CA ALA A 64 -10.05 33.86 -20.43
C ALA A 64 -8.77 34.00 -19.63
N GLU A 65 -8.72 33.47 -18.42
CA GLU A 65 -7.53 33.52 -17.57
C GLU A 65 -6.37 32.73 -18.20
N ILE A 66 -6.63 31.52 -18.75
CA ILE A 66 -5.61 30.75 -19.48
C ILE A 66 -5.00 31.57 -20.61
N MET A 67 -5.82 32.24 -21.41
CA MET A 67 -5.32 33.06 -22.53
C MET A 67 -4.55 34.29 -22.06
N GLN A 68 -4.94 34.89 -20.93
CA GLN A 68 -4.18 35.97 -20.31
C GLN A 68 -2.78 35.51 -19.85
N TYR A 69 -2.69 34.28 -19.31
CA TYR A 69 -1.41 33.71 -18.90
C TYR A 69 -0.55 33.25 -20.09
N VAL A 70 -1.15 32.83 -21.18
CA VAL A 70 -0.43 32.61 -22.46
C VAL A 70 0.22 33.94 -22.93
N GLU A 71 -0.48 35.06 -22.89
CA GLU A 71 0.08 36.38 -23.24
C GLU A 71 1.24 36.78 -22.31
N LYS A 72 1.10 36.53 -21.00
CA LYS A 72 2.20 36.78 -20.05
C LYS A 72 3.44 35.94 -20.37
N MET A 73 3.21 34.65 -20.68
CA MET A 73 4.27 33.73 -21.08
C MET A 73 4.96 34.16 -22.38
N GLU A 74 4.20 34.57 -23.38
CA GLU A 74 4.71 35.12 -24.64
C GLU A 74 5.67 36.32 -24.40
N ASN A 75 5.29 37.20 -23.48
CA ASN A 75 6.12 38.39 -23.13
C ASN A 75 7.43 37.96 -22.44
N ILE A 76 7.39 36.92 -21.59
CA ILE A 76 8.59 36.39 -20.91
C ILE A 76 9.51 35.68 -21.92
N CYS A 77 8.95 34.90 -22.82
CA CYS A 77 9.72 34.11 -23.77
C CYS A 77 10.20 34.91 -25.00
N GLY A 78 9.63 36.09 -25.23
CA GLY A 78 9.91 36.90 -26.43
C GLY A 78 9.45 36.24 -27.74
N MET A 79 8.51 35.30 -27.63
CA MET A 79 7.91 34.58 -28.78
C MET A 79 6.39 34.59 -28.63
N LYS A 80 5.67 34.32 -29.71
CA LYS A 80 4.21 34.37 -29.69
C LYS A 80 3.56 33.06 -30.13
N PHE A 81 2.62 32.58 -29.33
CA PHE A 81 1.89 31.35 -29.59
C PHE A 81 1.00 31.48 -30.82
N GLY A 82 1.25 30.60 -31.80
CA GLY A 82 0.56 30.65 -33.10
C GLY A 82 1.03 31.74 -34.08
N ASP A 83 2.11 32.47 -33.80
CA ASP A 83 2.67 33.45 -34.68
C ASP A 83 3.34 32.80 -35.90
N LYS A 84 3.23 33.48 -37.03
CA LYS A 84 3.81 33.04 -38.34
C LYS A 84 5.29 33.43 -38.46
N GLU A 85 5.75 34.41 -37.68
CA GLU A 85 7.11 34.93 -37.80
C GLU A 85 8.03 34.45 -36.64
N ASN A 86 7.53 34.44 -35.41
CA ASN A 86 8.30 34.02 -34.26
C ASN A 86 7.47 33.11 -33.31
N PRO A 87 7.16 31.89 -33.77
CA PRO A 87 6.22 31.04 -33.05
C PRO A 87 6.78 30.47 -31.75
N LEU A 88 5.96 30.56 -30.69
CA LEU A 88 6.16 29.84 -29.45
C LEU A 88 5.50 28.46 -29.55
N LEU A 89 6.23 27.39 -29.27
CA LEU A 89 5.68 26.05 -29.11
C LEU A 89 5.69 25.69 -27.64
N VAL A 90 4.65 24.98 -27.18
CA VAL A 90 4.47 24.64 -25.78
C VAL A 90 4.18 23.14 -25.59
N SER A 91 4.50 22.65 -24.40
CA SER A 91 4.01 21.37 -23.89
C SER A 91 2.85 21.61 -22.93
N VAL A 92 1.93 20.65 -22.87
CA VAL A 92 0.86 20.58 -21.87
C VAL A 92 1.05 19.28 -21.10
N ARG A 93 1.36 19.41 -19.82
CA ARG A 93 1.76 18.28 -18.96
C ARG A 93 0.91 18.23 -17.70
N SER A 94 0.46 17.04 -17.33
CA SER A 94 -0.23 16.83 -16.06
C SER A 94 0.69 17.05 -14.87
N GLY A 95 0.10 17.40 -13.72
CA GLY A 95 0.82 17.60 -12.47
C GLY A 95 -0.09 17.37 -11.28
N ALA A 96 -0.37 16.11 -10.91
CA ALA A 96 -1.12 15.81 -9.71
C ALA A 96 -0.30 16.10 -8.43
N ARG A 97 -0.99 16.30 -7.30
CA ARG A 97 -0.37 16.52 -5.98
C ARG A 97 0.54 15.35 -5.59
N ALA A 98 0.07 14.11 -5.82
CA ALA A 98 0.88 12.90 -5.69
C ALA A 98 1.41 12.46 -7.06
N SER A 99 2.61 11.89 -7.09
CA SER A 99 3.18 11.37 -8.33
C SER A 99 2.43 10.11 -8.78
N MET A 100 1.92 10.13 -10.00
CA MET A 100 1.16 9.02 -10.63
C MET A 100 1.81 8.65 -11.98
N PRO A 101 2.94 7.92 -11.97
CA PRO A 101 3.70 7.64 -13.19
C PRO A 101 2.90 6.84 -14.22
N GLY A 102 2.88 7.31 -15.47
CA GLY A 102 2.20 6.63 -16.58
C GLY A 102 0.67 6.65 -16.52
N MET A 103 0.08 7.32 -15.52
CA MET A 103 -1.40 7.37 -15.37
C MET A 103 -2.02 8.58 -16.03
N MET A 104 -1.24 9.61 -16.26
CA MET A 104 -1.69 10.93 -16.73
C MET A 104 -0.98 11.33 -18.00
N ASP A 105 -1.63 12.16 -18.79
CA ASP A 105 -1.21 12.47 -20.15
C ASP A 105 -0.26 13.67 -20.26
N THR A 106 0.54 13.66 -21.33
CA THR A 106 1.46 14.73 -21.74
C THR A 106 1.32 14.96 -23.24
N ILE A 107 1.24 16.22 -23.67
CA ILE A 107 1.17 16.60 -25.08
C ILE A 107 2.31 17.59 -25.36
N LEU A 108 3.14 17.27 -26.35
CA LEU A 108 4.29 18.07 -26.76
C LEU A 108 4.03 18.80 -28.08
N ASN A 109 4.82 19.84 -28.33
CA ASN A 109 4.86 20.53 -29.62
C ASN A 109 3.55 21.25 -30.02
N LEU A 110 2.72 21.69 -29.07
CA LEU A 110 1.50 22.45 -29.38
C LEU A 110 1.85 23.79 -29.99
N GLY A 111 1.00 24.22 -30.91
CA GLY A 111 1.16 25.44 -31.69
C GLY A 111 1.58 25.18 -33.14
N LEU A 112 1.89 23.93 -33.49
CA LEU A 112 2.27 23.55 -34.83
C LEU A 112 1.06 23.46 -35.79
N ASN A 113 1.25 24.02 -36.98
CA ASN A 113 0.44 23.84 -38.15
C ASN A 113 1.37 23.97 -39.37
N GLU A 114 0.85 23.91 -40.58
CA GLU A 114 1.69 23.95 -41.80
C GLU A 114 2.48 25.24 -41.94
N GLU A 115 1.90 26.40 -41.57
CA GLU A 115 2.61 27.67 -41.62
C GLU A 115 3.74 27.74 -40.63
N VAL A 116 3.47 27.36 -39.40
CA VAL A 116 4.45 27.38 -38.30
C VAL A 116 5.59 26.39 -38.55
N VAL A 117 5.31 25.17 -39.04
CA VAL A 117 6.36 24.18 -39.32
C VAL A 117 7.31 24.68 -40.39
N ASN A 118 6.78 25.30 -41.43
CA ASN A 118 7.60 25.90 -42.50
C ASN A 118 8.46 27.07 -41.96
N THR A 119 7.91 27.89 -41.08
CA THR A 119 8.64 28.99 -40.45
C THR A 119 9.81 28.50 -39.60
N ILE A 120 9.56 27.50 -38.70
CA ILE A 120 10.63 26.98 -37.85
C ILE A 120 11.68 26.22 -38.66
N ALA A 121 11.29 25.55 -39.73
CA ALA A 121 12.21 24.88 -40.66
C ALA A 121 13.16 25.90 -41.34
N ALA A 122 12.62 27.02 -41.85
CA ALA A 122 13.39 28.07 -42.47
C ALA A 122 14.32 28.79 -41.48
N LYS A 123 13.81 29.17 -40.32
CA LYS A 123 14.58 29.88 -39.29
C LYS A 123 15.71 29.07 -38.67
N SER A 124 15.47 27.82 -38.39
CA SER A 124 16.46 26.93 -37.81
C SER A 124 17.50 26.41 -38.82
N GLY A 125 17.17 26.45 -40.09
CA GLY A 125 17.95 25.74 -41.12
C GLY A 125 17.91 24.21 -40.96
N ASN A 126 16.97 23.70 -40.17
CA ASN A 126 16.81 22.28 -39.88
C ASN A 126 15.39 21.82 -40.16
N PRO A 127 15.03 21.60 -41.43
CA PRO A 127 13.70 21.16 -41.81
C PRO A 127 13.38 19.74 -41.27
N ARG A 128 14.36 18.89 -41.13
CA ARG A 128 14.15 17.55 -40.53
C ARG A 128 13.59 17.66 -39.13
N TRP A 129 14.20 18.46 -38.29
CA TRP A 129 13.72 18.71 -36.90
C TRP A 129 12.28 19.26 -36.92
N ALA A 130 11.99 20.26 -37.73
CA ALA A 130 10.68 20.88 -37.77
C ALA A 130 9.58 19.87 -38.13
N TRP A 131 9.82 19.04 -39.16
CA TRP A 131 8.85 18.05 -39.59
C TRP A 131 8.75 16.85 -38.66
N ASP A 132 9.84 16.50 -37.96
CA ASP A 132 9.79 15.52 -36.88
C ASP A 132 8.91 15.98 -35.70
N CYS A 133 9.04 17.24 -35.30
CA CYS A 133 8.16 17.85 -34.32
C CYS A 133 6.69 17.83 -34.72
N TYR A 134 6.42 18.10 -35.98
CA TYR A 134 5.04 18.17 -36.48
C TYR A 134 4.41 16.77 -36.59
N ARG A 135 5.12 15.78 -37.12
CA ARG A 135 4.59 14.42 -37.16
C ARG A 135 4.34 13.86 -35.76
N ARG A 136 5.25 14.09 -34.80
CA ARG A 136 5.10 13.71 -33.38
C ARG A 136 3.89 14.38 -32.74
N PHE A 137 3.70 15.66 -32.99
CA PHE A 137 2.55 16.40 -32.51
C PHE A 137 1.23 15.83 -33.02
N ILE A 138 1.12 15.55 -34.31
CA ILE A 138 -0.10 14.99 -34.93
C ILE A 138 -0.40 13.61 -34.29
N GLN A 139 0.61 12.75 -34.15
CA GLN A 139 0.47 11.44 -33.54
C GLN A 139 0.00 11.53 -32.11
N MET A 140 0.70 12.33 -31.30
CA MET A 140 0.43 12.45 -29.87
C MET A 140 -0.93 13.13 -29.60
N PHE A 141 -1.27 14.16 -30.34
CA PHE A 141 -2.59 14.82 -30.27
C PHE A 141 -3.71 13.85 -30.62
N SER A 142 -3.52 13.08 -31.67
CA SER A 142 -4.51 12.09 -32.13
C SER A 142 -4.70 10.98 -31.10
N ASP A 143 -3.61 10.43 -30.55
CA ASP A 143 -3.64 9.36 -29.56
C ASP A 143 -4.18 9.82 -28.20
N VAL A 144 -3.60 10.88 -27.65
CA VAL A 144 -3.87 11.32 -26.28
C VAL A 144 -5.12 12.21 -26.18
N VAL A 145 -5.25 13.18 -27.07
CA VAL A 145 -6.35 14.16 -27.01
C VAL A 145 -7.63 13.61 -27.63
N MET A 146 -7.51 12.94 -28.75
CA MET A 146 -8.65 12.45 -29.52
C MET A 146 -8.92 10.95 -29.38
N GLU A 147 -8.09 10.24 -28.61
CA GLU A 147 -8.25 8.80 -28.30
C GLU A 147 -8.32 7.89 -29.53
N VAL A 148 -7.65 8.27 -30.62
CA VAL A 148 -7.63 7.50 -31.88
C VAL A 148 -6.79 6.21 -31.75
N GLY A 149 -5.78 6.22 -30.88
CA GLY A 149 -4.86 5.10 -30.69
C GLY A 149 -3.63 5.15 -31.60
N LYS A 150 -2.46 5.07 -31.00
CA LYS A 150 -1.16 5.22 -31.65
C LYS A 150 -0.86 4.16 -32.74
N LYS A 151 -1.44 2.98 -32.65
CA LYS A 151 -1.22 1.84 -33.55
C LYS A 151 -1.40 2.19 -35.03
N TYR A 152 -2.34 3.11 -35.36
CA TYR A 152 -2.59 3.52 -36.72
C TYR A 152 -1.43 4.34 -37.30
N PHE A 153 -0.79 5.13 -36.46
CA PHE A 153 0.34 6.01 -36.83
C PHE A 153 1.66 5.24 -36.83
N GLU A 154 1.88 4.37 -35.84
CA GLU A 154 3.05 3.48 -35.80
C GLU A 154 3.16 2.61 -37.04
N LYS A 155 2.04 2.08 -37.53
CA LYS A 155 1.99 1.33 -38.77
C LYS A 155 2.50 2.14 -39.96
N LEU A 156 2.10 3.41 -40.08
CA LEU A 156 2.54 4.30 -41.15
C LEU A 156 4.04 4.61 -41.07
N ILE A 157 4.57 4.75 -39.84
CA ILE A 157 6.01 4.93 -39.62
C ILE A 157 6.78 3.68 -40.05
N ASP A 158 6.31 2.50 -39.68
CA ASP A 158 6.96 1.24 -40.04
C ASP A 158 6.95 1.00 -41.56
N GLU A 159 5.84 1.26 -42.23
CA GLU A 159 5.74 1.20 -43.68
C GLU A 159 6.72 2.17 -44.37
N MET A 160 6.90 3.38 -43.81
CA MET A 160 7.88 4.35 -44.34
C MET A 160 9.32 3.88 -44.13
N LYS A 161 9.66 3.35 -42.96
CA LYS A 161 10.98 2.78 -42.66
C LYS A 161 11.31 1.62 -43.61
N GLU A 162 10.35 0.74 -43.83
CA GLU A 162 10.49 -0.39 -44.76
C GLU A 162 10.73 0.09 -46.18
N LYS A 163 9.91 1.06 -46.68
CA LYS A 163 10.06 1.67 -48.00
C LYS A 163 11.45 2.30 -48.20
N LYS A 164 12.04 2.86 -47.14
CA LYS A 164 13.33 3.54 -47.18
C LYS A 164 14.51 2.63 -46.85
N GLY A 165 14.28 1.42 -46.37
CA GLY A 165 15.33 0.47 -45.96
C GLY A 165 16.07 0.89 -44.69
N VAL A 166 15.41 1.63 -43.78
CA VAL A 166 15.98 2.07 -42.52
C VAL A 166 15.27 1.40 -41.34
N THR A 167 15.92 1.40 -40.18
CA THR A 167 15.40 0.72 -38.96
C THR A 167 14.94 1.68 -37.88
N GLN A 168 15.46 2.90 -37.87
CA GLN A 168 15.18 3.89 -36.83
C GLN A 168 14.55 5.15 -37.40
N ASP A 169 13.69 5.80 -36.64
CA ASP A 169 13.01 7.04 -36.99
C ASP A 169 14.00 8.17 -37.29
N VAL A 170 15.13 8.20 -36.59
CA VAL A 170 16.18 9.22 -36.76
C VAL A 170 16.87 9.16 -38.12
N GLU A 171 16.73 8.05 -38.86
CA GLU A 171 17.29 7.85 -40.17
C GLU A 171 16.38 8.39 -41.32
N LEU A 172 15.14 8.78 -40.99
CA LEU A 172 14.21 9.41 -41.95
C LEU A 172 14.61 10.86 -42.23
N ASP A 173 14.56 11.28 -43.49
CA ASP A 173 14.89 12.65 -43.87
C ASP A 173 13.68 13.59 -43.75
N ALA A 174 13.90 14.89 -44.01
CA ALA A 174 12.87 15.91 -43.90
C ALA A 174 11.68 15.68 -44.86
N ASN A 175 11.90 15.13 -46.05
CA ASN A 175 10.84 14.84 -47.01
C ASN A 175 10.01 13.62 -46.54
N ASP A 176 10.66 12.61 -46.01
CA ASP A 176 9.98 11.44 -45.45
C ASP A 176 9.07 11.83 -44.26
N LEU A 177 9.56 12.68 -43.39
CA LEU A 177 8.80 13.16 -42.22
C LEU A 177 7.65 14.09 -42.62
N LYS A 178 7.83 14.88 -43.66
CA LYS A 178 6.75 15.69 -44.25
C LYS A 178 5.66 14.80 -44.88
N GLU A 179 6.05 13.75 -45.59
CA GLU A 179 5.11 12.77 -46.16
C GLU A 179 4.34 12.06 -45.01
N LEU A 180 5.05 11.64 -43.95
CA LEU A 180 4.41 11.06 -42.80
C LEU A 180 3.42 12.01 -42.11
N ALA A 181 3.77 13.26 -41.91
CA ALA A 181 2.88 14.25 -41.33
C ALA A 181 1.58 14.39 -42.14
N ASN A 182 1.67 14.39 -43.47
CA ASN A 182 0.50 14.42 -44.34
C ASN A 182 -0.32 13.12 -44.25
N GLN A 183 0.33 11.98 -44.20
CA GLN A 183 -0.35 10.69 -43.99
C GLN A 183 -1.05 10.63 -42.62
N PHE A 184 -0.44 11.18 -41.60
CA PHE A 184 -1.03 11.25 -40.25
C PHE A 184 -2.28 12.14 -40.23
N LYS A 185 -2.26 13.28 -40.89
CA LYS A 185 -3.46 14.12 -41.01
C LYS A 185 -4.58 13.43 -41.79
N ALA A 186 -4.23 12.67 -42.81
CA ALA A 186 -5.20 11.87 -43.57
C ALA A 186 -5.80 10.76 -42.72
N GLU A 187 -5.00 10.08 -41.91
CA GLU A 187 -5.46 9.06 -40.96
C GLU A 187 -6.34 9.65 -39.85
N TYR A 188 -5.97 10.83 -39.32
CA TYR A 188 -6.80 11.56 -38.35
C TYR A 188 -8.19 11.86 -38.95
N LYS A 189 -8.24 12.38 -40.18
CA LYS A 189 -9.51 12.65 -40.88
C LYS A 189 -10.32 11.38 -41.13
N LYS A 190 -9.64 10.28 -41.49
CA LYS A 190 -10.28 8.98 -41.70
C LYS A 190 -10.93 8.44 -40.44
N GLN A 191 -10.27 8.57 -39.32
CA GLN A 191 -10.76 8.06 -38.00
C GLN A 191 -11.86 8.93 -37.40
N LEU A 192 -11.77 10.25 -37.55
CA LEU A 192 -12.62 11.21 -36.84
C LEU A 192 -13.61 11.97 -37.74
N GLY A 193 -13.48 11.88 -39.05
CA GLY A 193 -14.35 12.58 -40.01
C GLY A 193 -14.17 14.10 -40.06
N LYS A 194 -13.09 14.63 -39.47
CA LYS A 194 -12.77 16.06 -39.43
C LYS A 194 -11.29 16.30 -39.64
N GLU A 195 -10.96 17.53 -40.12
CA GLU A 195 -9.56 17.92 -40.31
C GLU A 195 -8.81 18.05 -38.97
N PHE A 196 -7.49 17.84 -39.01
CA PHE A 196 -6.62 18.12 -37.92
C PHE A 196 -6.66 19.62 -37.56
N PRO A 197 -6.79 20.01 -36.25
CA PRO A 197 -6.95 21.41 -35.87
C PRO A 197 -5.69 22.22 -36.15
N ASN A 198 -5.84 23.31 -36.93
CA ASN A 198 -4.77 24.26 -37.28
C ASN A 198 -4.69 25.46 -36.33
N ASP A 199 -5.74 25.75 -35.55
CA ASP A 199 -5.76 26.85 -34.58
C ASP A 199 -5.02 26.44 -33.30
N PRO A 200 -3.90 27.09 -32.94
CA PRO A 200 -3.17 26.82 -31.73
C PRO A 200 -4.01 26.95 -30.47
N LYS A 201 -4.96 27.90 -30.44
CA LYS A 201 -5.86 28.08 -29.28
C LYS A 201 -6.78 26.87 -29.09
N GLU A 202 -7.37 26.36 -30.17
CA GLU A 202 -8.17 25.14 -30.14
C GLU A 202 -7.32 23.94 -29.66
N GLN A 203 -6.11 23.79 -30.19
CA GLN A 203 -5.16 22.77 -29.79
C GLN A 203 -4.89 22.83 -28.27
N LEU A 204 -4.66 24.01 -27.72
CA LEU A 204 -4.36 24.21 -26.31
C LEU A 204 -5.53 23.81 -25.43
N PHE A 205 -6.73 24.27 -25.70
CA PHE A 205 -7.90 23.95 -24.89
C PHE A 205 -8.27 22.47 -24.96
N GLU A 206 -8.18 21.84 -26.11
CA GLU A 206 -8.42 20.42 -26.24
C GLU A 206 -7.36 19.59 -25.47
N ALA A 207 -6.10 20.01 -25.47
CA ALA A 207 -5.04 19.38 -24.70
C ALA A 207 -5.25 19.55 -23.18
N VAL A 208 -5.66 20.71 -22.71
CA VAL A 208 -5.98 20.96 -21.29
C VAL A 208 -7.15 20.08 -20.85
N LYS A 209 -8.20 20.00 -21.65
CA LYS A 209 -9.34 19.10 -21.39
C LYS A 209 -8.91 17.64 -21.33
N ALA A 210 -8.02 17.21 -22.21
CA ALA A 210 -7.50 15.84 -22.21
C ALA A 210 -6.77 15.52 -20.90
N VAL A 211 -5.93 16.42 -20.42
CA VAL A 211 -5.25 16.27 -19.14
C VAL A 211 -6.26 16.20 -17.99
N PHE A 212 -7.27 17.04 -17.97
CA PHE A 212 -8.32 16.97 -16.94
C PHE A 212 -9.10 15.65 -17.01
N ARG A 213 -9.45 15.17 -18.22
CA ARG A 213 -10.11 13.87 -18.40
C ARG A 213 -9.25 12.71 -17.89
N SER A 214 -7.93 12.77 -18.07
CA SER A 214 -7.03 11.70 -17.64
C SER A 214 -7.04 11.46 -16.12
N TRP A 215 -7.45 12.46 -15.32
CA TRP A 215 -7.66 12.31 -13.90
C TRP A 215 -8.72 11.25 -13.55
N ASP A 216 -9.73 11.09 -14.39
CA ASP A 216 -10.85 10.15 -14.19
C ASP A 216 -10.80 8.93 -15.14
N ASN A 217 -9.63 8.63 -15.71
CA ASN A 217 -9.49 7.42 -16.51
C ASN A 217 -9.41 6.17 -15.63
N PRO A 218 -9.76 4.96 -16.12
CA PRO A 218 -9.78 3.74 -15.31
C PRO A 218 -8.44 3.42 -14.63
N ARG A 219 -7.32 3.63 -15.30
CA ARG A 219 -5.98 3.40 -14.75
C ARG A 219 -5.68 4.33 -13.58
N ALA A 220 -6.00 5.61 -13.75
CA ALA A 220 -5.81 6.61 -12.71
C ALA A 220 -6.71 6.34 -11.50
N ASN A 221 -7.94 5.91 -11.72
CA ASN A 221 -8.88 5.56 -10.66
C ASN A 221 -8.35 4.39 -9.80
N ILE A 222 -7.88 3.32 -10.44
CA ILE A 222 -7.28 2.17 -9.75
C ILE A 222 -6.05 2.61 -8.95
N TYR A 223 -5.13 3.35 -9.60
CA TYR A 223 -3.91 3.82 -8.94
C TYR A 223 -4.21 4.68 -7.70
N ARG A 224 -5.21 5.57 -7.81
CA ARG A 224 -5.60 6.42 -6.67
C ARG A 224 -6.16 5.60 -5.51
N MET A 225 -6.98 4.59 -5.80
CA MET A 225 -7.50 3.68 -4.77
C MET A 225 -6.37 2.93 -4.06
N ASP A 226 -5.42 2.39 -4.82
CA ASP A 226 -4.29 1.62 -4.28
C ASP A 226 -3.33 2.48 -3.44
N HIS A 227 -3.31 3.79 -3.66
CA HIS A 227 -2.38 4.73 -3.01
C HIS A 227 -3.06 5.76 -2.11
N ASP A 228 -4.34 5.55 -1.76
CA ASP A 228 -5.11 6.44 -0.89
C ASP A 228 -5.10 7.92 -1.34
N ILE A 229 -5.17 8.16 -2.66
CA ILE A 229 -5.20 9.51 -3.24
C ILE A 229 -6.65 9.95 -3.47
N PRO A 230 -7.16 10.97 -2.73
CA PRO A 230 -8.53 11.42 -2.87
C PRO A 230 -8.85 11.94 -4.28
N TYR A 231 -10.02 11.59 -4.79
CA TYR A 231 -10.50 12.08 -6.08
C TYR A 231 -10.63 13.61 -6.11
N SER A 232 -11.03 14.21 -4.98
CA SER A 232 -11.21 15.65 -4.80
C SER A 232 -9.95 16.49 -5.01
N TRP A 233 -8.77 15.86 -5.01
CA TRP A 233 -7.51 16.59 -5.21
C TRP A 233 -7.35 17.14 -6.63
N GLY A 234 -7.87 16.47 -7.64
CA GLY A 234 -7.71 16.86 -9.03
C GLY A 234 -6.25 16.83 -9.52
N THR A 235 -6.03 17.29 -10.74
CA THR A 235 -4.70 17.46 -11.32
C THR A 235 -4.49 18.90 -11.78
N ALA A 236 -3.28 19.40 -11.63
CA ALA A 236 -2.86 20.64 -12.29
C ALA A 236 -2.40 20.36 -13.73
N VAL A 237 -2.33 21.41 -14.52
CA VAL A 237 -1.83 21.36 -15.89
C VAL A 237 -0.72 22.38 -16.04
N ASN A 238 0.47 21.92 -16.49
CA ASN A 238 1.60 22.80 -16.75
C ASN A 238 1.69 23.10 -18.25
N VAL A 239 1.59 24.36 -18.62
CA VAL A 239 1.81 24.88 -19.98
C VAL A 239 3.21 25.51 -20.00
N GLN A 240 4.12 24.90 -20.74
CA GLN A 240 5.55 25.21 -20.66
C GLN A 240 6.15 25.37 -22.05
N MET A 241 7.03 26.34 -22.24
CA MET A 241 7.82 26.50 -23.45
C MET A 241 8.59 25.20 -23.76
N MET A 242 8.55 24.78 -25.02
CA MET A 242 9.32 23.61 -25.45
C MET A 242 10.82 23.89 -25.43
N ALA A 243 11.57 22.88 -24.95
CA ALA A 243 12.99 22.74 -25.18
C ALA A 243 13.20 21.48 -26.03
N PHE A 244 13.99 21.57 -27.09
CA PHE A 244 14.06 20.55 -28.13
C PHE A 244 15.35 19.75 -28.05
N GLY A 245 15.24 18.51 -27.58
CA GLY A 245 16.35 17.55 -27.57
C GLY A 245 16.62 16.89 -28.92
N ASN A 246 15.76 17.12 -29.92
CA ASN A 246 15.82 16.50 -31.22
C ASN A 246 16.30 17.42 -32.39
N MET A 247 17.09 18.44 -32.02
CA MET A 247 17.65 19.36 -33.03
C MET A 247 18.98 18.88 -33.65
N GLY A 248 19.34 17.64 -33.52
CA GLY A 248 20.57 17.03 -34.00
C GLY A 248 21.48 16.57 -32.87
N GLU A 249 22.73 16.25 -33.25
CA GLU A 249 23.72 15.68 -32.30
C GLU A 249 24.22 16.65 -31.22
N THR A 250 23.92 17.94 -31.33
CA THR A 250 24.21 18.95 -30.30
C THR A 250 23.11 19.06 -29.24
N SER A 251 22.08 18.25 -29.38
CA SER A 251 20.89 18.23 -28.55
C SER A 251 20.62 16.83 -28.02
N GLY A 252 19.86 16.73 -26.94
CA GLY A 252 19.52 15.46 -26.32
C GLY A 252 18.56 15.61 -25.15
N THR A 253 18.22 14.50 -24.56
CA THR A 253 17.32 14.47 -23.41
C THR A 253 17.70 13.31 -22.50
N GLY A 254 17.38 13.40 -21.22
CA GLY A 254 17.70 12.35 -20.26
C GLY A 254 16.97 12.43 -18.96
N VAL A 255 17.15 11.37 -18.18
CA VAL A 255 16.66 11.23 -16.82
C VAL A 255 17.80 10.84 -15.90
N ALA A 256 17.83 11.37 -14.72
CA ALA A 256 18.91 11.08 -13.77
C ALA A 256 18.45 11.14 -12.32
N PHE A 257 19.16 10.39 -11.48
CA PHE A 257 19.01 10.36 -10.04
C PHE A 257 20.32 10.81 -9.38
N THR A 258 20.24 11.57 -8.32
CA THR A 258 21.43 11.97 -7.53
C THR A 258 22.01 10.83 -6.71
N ARG A 259 21.21 9.80 -6.44
CA ARG A 259 21.64 8.56 -5.76
C ARG A 259 20.97 7.36 -6.43
N ASN A 260 21.55 6.18 -6.26
CA ASN A 260 20.98 4.95 -6.82
C ASN A 260 19.61 4.65 -6.19
N PRO A 261 18.48 4.66 -6.96
CA PRO A 261 17.14 4.43 -6.41
C PRO A 261 16.91 2.97 -5.97
N ALA A 262 17.74 2.03 -6.39
CA ALA A 262 17.64 0.63 -6.01
C ALA A 262 18.45 0.30 -4.75
N THR A 263 19.66 0.85 -4.62
CA THR A 263 20.60 0.52 -3.54
C THR A 263 20.80 1.63 -2.52
N GLY A 264 20.49 2.88 -2.86
CA GLY A 264 20.73 4.05 -2.03
C GLY A 264 22.17 4.59 -2.07
N GLU A 265 23.06 4.00 -2.85
CA GLU A 265 24.42 4.48 -2.97
C GLU A 265 24.49 5.87 -3.58
N LYS A 266 25.36 6.71 -3.01
CA LYS A 266 25.60 8.07 -3.49
C LYS A 266 26.33 8.04 -4.83
N GLY A 267 25.81 8.79 -5.79
CA GLY A 267 26.38 8.92 -7.12
C GLY A 267 25.31 9.13 -8.18
N LEU A 268 25.64 9.98 -9.17
CA LEU A 268 24.75 10.26 -10.27
C LEU A 268 24.49 9.00 -11.10
N MET A 269 23.25 8.67 -11.27
CA MET A 269 22.77 7.51 -12.04
C MET A 269 21.69 7.96 -13.01
N GLY A 270 21.70 7.44 -14.21
CA GLY A 270 20.69 7.79 -15.20
C GLY A 270 21.10 7.47 -16.63
N GLU A 271 20.29 7.92 -17.55
CA GLU A 271 20.41 7.64 -18.96
C GLU A 271 20.06 8.88 -19.79
N PHE A 272 20.67 8.99 -20.96
CA PHE A 272 20.38 10.05 -21.91
C PHE A 272 20.47 9.56 -23.36
N LEU A 273 19.83 10.29 -24.27
CA LEU A 273 19.88 10.10 -25.71
C LEU A 273 20.27 11.42 -26.38
N THR A 274 21.09 11.35 -27.40
CA THR A 274 21.30 12.45 -28.35
C THR A 274 20.18 12.48 -29.37
N ASN A 275 19.89 13.64 -29.91
CA ASN A 275 18.89 13.83 -30.97
C ASN A 275 17.57 13.09 -30.66
N ALA A 276 16.94 13.41 -29.53
CA ALA A 276 15.75 12.74 -29.02
C ALA A 276 14.86 13.68 -28.23
N GLN A 277 13.57 13.42 -28.19
CA GLN A 277 12.63 14.01 -27.23
C GLN A 277 12.45 13.08 -26.01
N GLY A 278 11.91 13.62 -24.91
CA GLY A 278 11.81 12.89 -23.63
C GLY A 278 11.10 11.54 -23.70
N GLU A 279 10.10 11.41 -24.57
CA GLU A 279 9.38 10.16 -24.80
C GLU A 279 10.27 9.04 -25.35
N ASP A 280 11.31 9.37 -26.11
CA ASP A 280 12.21 8.40 -26.74
C ASP A 280 13.07 7.64 -25.72
N VAL A 281 13.39 8.27 -24.57
CA VAL A 281 14.14 7.63 -23.48
C VAL A 281 13.31 6.53 -22.82
N VAL A 282 12.02 6.74 -22.69
CA VAL A 282 11.08 5.83 -21.99
C VAL A 282 10.53 4.76 -22.93
N ALA A 283 10.36 5.08 -24.22
CA ALA A 283 9.76 4.17 -25.20
C ALA A 283 10.61 2.93 -25.53
N GLY A 284 11.91 2.95 -25.21
CA GLY A 284 12.81 1.82 -25.45
C GLY A 284 13.11 1.53 -26.93
N VAL A 285 12.75 2.43 -27.83
CA VAL A 285 13.00 2.28 -29.28
C VAL A 285 14.49 2.38 -29.60
N ARG A 286 15.21 3.20 -28.86
CA ARG A 286 16.67 3.37 -28.94
C ARG A 286 17.27 3.02 -27.61
N THR A 287 18.48 2.43 -27.60
CA THR A 287 19.23 2.13 -26.37
C THR A 287 19.85 3.42 -25.84
N PRO A 288 19.44 3.89 -24.62
CA PRO A 288 20.04 5.09 -24.05
C PRO A 288 21.49 4.85 -23.59
N MET A 289 22.26 5.91 -23.54
CA MET A 289 23.60 5.89 -23.00
C MET A 289 23.59 6.16 -21.49
N PRO A 290 24.47 5.50 -20.69
CA PRO A 290 24.63 5.85 -19.29
C PRO A 290 24.99 7.32 -19.12
N ILE A 291 24.45 7.96 -18.08
CA ILE A 291 24.65 9.40 -17.80
C ILE A 291 26.13 9.78 -17.68
N ALA A 292 26.98 8.86 -17.23
CA ALA A 292 28.43 9.10 -17.13
C ALA A 292 29.10 9.42 -18.48
N GLN A 293 28.56 8.88 -19.57
CA GLN A 293 29.08 9.15 -20.93
C GLN A 293 28.73 10.57 -21.43
N MET A 294 27.81 11.26 -20.76
CA MET A 294 27.49 12.65 -21.09
C MET A 294 28.73 13.57 -20.91
N LYS A 295 29.68 13.19 -20.05
CA LYS A 295 30.96 13.88 -19.91
C LYS A 295 31.76 13.94 -21.22
N GLU A 296 31.68 12.90 -22.04
CA GLU A 296 32.39 12.84 -23.34
C GLU A 296 31.60 13.54 -24.45
N VAL A 297 30.27 13.40 -24.47
CA VAL A 297 29.40 13.94 -25.51
C VAL A 297 29.11 15.42 -25.34
N PHE A 298 28.84 15.84 -24.10
CA PHE A 298 28.50 17.22 -23.73
C PHE A 298 29.28 17.68 -22.49
N PRO A 299 30.57 17.85 -22.54
CA PRO A 299 31.41 18.07 -21.35
C PRO A 299 31.03 19.31 -20.53
N GLU A 300 30.73 20.45 -21.16
CA GLU A 300 30.33 21.67 -20.48
C GLU A 300 28.93 21.55 -19.84
N VAL A 301 28.01 20.90 -20.54
CA VAL A 301 26.66 20.65 -20.03
C VAL A 301 26.70 19.66 -18.86
N TYR A 302 27.57 18.64 -18.93
CA TYR A 302 27.73 17.70 -17.83
C TYR A 302 28.23 18.39 -16.55
N GLU A 303 29.23 19.25 -16.64
CA GLU A 303 29.71 20.05 -15.50
C GLU A 303 28.60 20.96 -14.92
N GLN A 304 27.83 21.59 -15.77
CA GLN A 304 26.66 22.38 -15.35
C GLN A 304 25.62 21.51 -14.66
N PHE A 305 25.35 20.33 -15.22
CA PHE A 305 24.36 19.39 -14.68
C PHE A 305 24.76 18.88 -13.28
N LEU A 306 26.04 18.56 -13.07
CA LEU A 306 26.53 18.18 -11.74
C LEU A 306 26.29 19.27 -10.70
N LYS A 307 26.50 20.53 -11.05
CA LYS A 307 26.19 21.66 -10.17
C LYS A 307 24.71 21.76 -9.86
N VAL A 308 23.85 21.54 -10.85
CA VAL A 308 22.39 21.54 -10.67
C VAL A 308 21.99 20.40 -9.74
N CYS A 309 22.56 19.22 -9.88
CA CYS A 309 22.31 18.07 -8.99
C CYS A 309 22.63 18.39 -7.53
N ASP A 310 23.81 18.99 -7.29
CA ASP A 310 24.22 19.40 -5.95
C ASP A 310 23.28 20.48 -5.36
N ILE A 311 22.91 21.48 -6.16
CA ILE A 311 21.97 22.51 -5.74
C ILE A 311 20.62 21.91 -5.36
N LEU A 312 20.08 21.03 -6.17
CA LEU A 312 18.77 20.40 -5.95
C LEU A 312 18.78 19.49 -4.72
N GLU A 313 19.76 18.61 -4.58
CA GLU A 313 19.86 17.70 -3.43
C GLU A 313 20.01 18.48 -2.12
N ASN A 314 20.85 19.51 -2.11
CA ASN A 314 21.01 20.38 -0.93
C ASN A 314 19.77 21.24 -0.62
N HIS A 315 19.07 21.71 -1.66
CA HIS A 315 17.85 22.51 -1.49
C HIS A 315 16.68 21.69 -0.92
N TYR A 316 16.40 20.54 -1.54
CA TYR A 316 15.32 19.67 -1.11
C TYR A 316 15.69 18.74 0.05
N ARG A 317 16.97 18.63 0.37
CA ARG A 317 17.50 17.78 1.44
C ARG A 317 17.09 16.31 1.31
N ASP A 318 17.05 15.85 0.06
CA ASP A 318 16.71 14.48 -0.32
C ASP A 318 17.25 14.18 -1.70
N MET A 319 17.41 12.89 -2.02
CA MET A 319 17.77 12.47 -3.36
C MET A 319 16.76 12.96 -4.39
N GLN A 320 17.24 13.36 -5.54
CA GLN A 320 16.41 13.91 -6.61
C GLN A 320 16.36 12.99 -7.83
N ASP A 321 15.18 12.89 -8.40
CA ASP A 321 14.87 12.32 -9.71
C ASP A 321 14.59 13.51 -10.65
N MET A 322 15.35 13.59 -11.72
CA MET A 322 15.39 14.76 -12.60
C MET A 322 15.17 14.37 -14.05
N GLU A 323 14.40 15.20 -14.74
CA GLU A 323 14.29 15.15 -16.20
C GLU A 323 14.92 16.42 -16.78
N PHE A 324 15.74 16.28 -17.81
CA PHE A 324 16.43 17.38 -18.45
C PHE A 324 16.45 17.26 -19.98
N THR A 325 16.62 18.38 -20.64
CA THR A 325 16.80 18.44 -22.10
C THR A 325 17.99 19.33 -22.41
N ILE A 326 18.75 18.94 -23.41
CA ILE A 326 19.84 19.74 -23.96
C ILE A 326 19.40 20.20 -25.35
N GLN A 327 19.24 21.51 -25.52
CA GLN A 327 18.95 22.12 -26.83
C GLN A 327 20.15 22.89 -27.30
N ASP A 328 20.75 22.42 -28.37
CA ASP A 328 21.94 23.04 -28.97
C ASP A 328 23.00 23.41 -27.92
N ARG A 329 23.46 22.41 -27.15
CA ARG A 329 24.44 22.51 -26.06
C ARG A 329 24.00 23.37 -24.85
N LYS A 330 22.73 23.69 -24.73
CA LYS A 330 22.16 24.44 -23.60
C LYS A 330 21.28 23.53 -22.75
N LEU A 331 21.59 23.46 -21.45
CA LEU A 331 20.83 22.66 -20.48
C LEU A 331 19.50 23.33 -20.10
N TYR A 332 18.45 22.54 -20.05
CA TYR A 332 17.15 22.88 -19.47
C TYR A 332 16.67 21.79 -18.51
N MET A 333 16.24 22.20 -17.33
CA MET A 333 15.60 21.32 -16.36
C MET A 333 14.10 21.30 -16.59
N LEU A 334 13.53 20.10 -16.79
CA LEU A 334 12.09 19.94 -17.09
C LEU A 334 11.30 19.46 -15.88
N GLN A 335 11.94 18.75 -14.96
CA GLN A 335 11.32 18.24 -13.76
C GLN A 335 12.36 17.90 -12.72
N THR A 336 12.02 18.12 -11.47
CA THR A 336 12.67 17.49 -10.31
C THR A 336 11.62 17.02 -9.35
N ARG A 337 11.94 15.95 -8.62
CA ARG A 337 11.12 15.44 -7.52
C ARG A 337 12.00 14.65 -6.58
N ASN A 338 11.54 14.46 -5.35
CA ASN A 338 12.14 13.48 -4.46
C ASN A 338 12.03 12.10 -5.12
N GLY A 339 13.15 11.43 -5.30
CA GLY A 339 13.23 10.24 -6.12
C GLY A 339 12.43 9.07 -5.54
N LYS A 340 11.63 8.44 -6.38
CA LYS A 340 11.07 7.13 -6.04
C LYS A 340 12.21 6.14 -5.90
N ARG A 341 12.14 5.32 -4.87
CA ARG A 341 13.22 4.42 -4.46
C ARG A 341 12.67 3.16 -3.82
N THR A 342 13.47 2.12 -3.78
CA THR A 342 13.13 0.91 -3.01
C THR A 342 13.12 1.23 -1.51
N ALA A 343 12.45 0.40 -0.73
CA ALA A 343 12.44 0.53 0.73
C ALA A 343 13.87 0.46 1.32
N ALA A 344 14.70 -0.43 0.83
CA ALA A 344 16.09 -0.56 1.25
C ALA A 344 16.92 0.71 0.93
N ALA A 345 16.74 1.26 -0.26
CA ALA A 345 17.40 2.52 -0.65
C ALA A 345 16.90 3.68 0.22
N ALA A 346 15.60 3.77 0.50
CA ALA A 346 15.02 4.83 1.34
C ALA A 346 15.65 4.86 2.74
N ILE A 347 15.81 3.72 3.35
CA ILE A 347 16.44 3.56 4.68
C ILE A 347 17.91 3.96 4.63
N LYS A 348 18.66 3.45 3.65
CA LYS A 348 20.07 3.81 3.50
C LYS A 348 20.27 5.30 3.26
N ILE A 349 19.50 5.89 2.35
CA ILE A 349 19.60 7.31 2.03
C ILE A 349 19.28 8.17 3.24
N ALA A 350 18.24 7.84 4.00
CA ALA A 350 17.88 8.56 5.22
C ALA A 350 19.04 8.56 6.24
N CYS A 351 19.66 7.40 6.46
CA CYS A 351 20.82 7.28 7.35
C CYS A 351 22.03 8.06 6.83
N ASP A 352 22.33 7.95 5.54
CA ASP A 352 23.47 8.66 4.93
C ASP A 352 23.27 10.19 5.01
N LEU A 353 22.07 10.69 4.79
CA LEU A 353 21.76 12.13 4.90
C LEU A 353 21.89 12.66 6.33
N ILE A 354 21.58 11.85 7.35
CA ILE A 354 21.87 12.19 8.75
C ILE A 354 23.38 12.30 8.94
N ASP A 355 24.15 11.30 8.51
CA ASP A 355 25.61 11.25 8.68
C ASP A 355 26.33 12.36 7.92
N GLU A 356 25.79 12.79 6.79
CA GLU A 356 26.28 13.94 6.02
C GLU A 356 25.88 15.30 6.66
N GLY A 357 25.11 15.29 7.74
CA GLY A 357 24.63 16.53 8.40
C GLY A 357 23.61 17.31 7.60
N MET A 358 23.00 16.68 6.59
CA MET A 358 22.04 17.34 5.70
C MET A 358 20.63 17.43 6.30
N ILE A 359 20.24 16.44 7.07
CA ILE A 359 18.91 16.34 7.72
C ILE A 359 19.03 15.94 9.18
N THR A 360 17.98 16.25 9.96
CA THR A 360 17.84 15.76 11.33
C THR A 360 17.30 14.33 11.37
N GLU A 361 17.38 13.69 12.53
CA GLU A 361 16.78 12.36 12.75
C GLU A 361 15.26 12.37 12.47
N GLU A 362 14.56 13.41 12.92
CA GLU A 362 13.13 13.57 12.68
C GLU A 362 12.82 13.70 11.18
N GLN A 363 13.59 14.49 10.46
CA GLN A 363 13.42 14.63 9.02
C GLN A 363 13.67 13.32 8.28
N ALA A 364 14.66 12.55 8.71
CA ALA A 364 14.95 11.24 8.15
C ALA A 364 13.79 10.26 8.32
N LEU A 365 13.19 10.19 9.51
CA LEU A 365 12.03 9.35 9.78
C LEU A 365 10.82 9.77 8.92
N MET A 366 10.65 11.07 8.68
CA MET A 366 9.57 11.60 7.86
C MET A 366 9.73 11.34 6.35
N GLN A 367 10.95 11.08 5.88
CA GLN A 367 11.22 10.78 4.47
C GLN A 367 10.86 9.33 4.07
N ILE A 368 10.70 8.44 5.03
CA ILE A 368 10.46 7.01 4.78
C ILE A 368 8.94 6.76 4.75
N ASP A 369 8.47 6.12 3.69
CA ASP A 369 7.11 5.60 3.65
C ASP A 369 7.00 4.36 4.54
N ALA A 370 6.22 4.47 5.61
CA ALA A 370 6.07 3.40 6.59
C ALA A 370 5.52 2.11 5.98
N LYS A 371 4.59 2.19 5.03
CA LYS A 371 4.04 1.01 4.34
C LYS A 371 5.10 0.24 3.56
N SER A 372 6.11 0.94 3.04
CA SER A 372 7.18 0.31 2.26
C SER A 372 8.07 -0.64 3.08
N LEU A 373 8.10 -0.49 4.40
CA LEU A 373 8.86 -1.37 5.29
C LEU A 373 8.39 -2.83 5.24
N ASP A 374 7.12 -3.07 4.89
CA ASP A 374 6.59 -4.41 4.76
C ASP A 374 7.43 -5.30 3.84
N MET A 375 7.92 -4.72 2.75
CA MET A 375 8.79 -5.44 1.80
C MET A 375 10.12 -5.92 2.41
N LEU A 376 10.61 -5.24 3.44
CA LEU A 376 11.88 -5.58 4.10
C LEU A 376 11.74 -6.62 5.22
N LEU A 377 10.52 -6.96 5.59
CA LEU A 377 10.21 -7.95 6.64
C LEU A 377 10.14 -9.37 6.10
N HIS A 378 10.14 -9.51 4.77
CA HIS A 378 10.02 -10.78 4.07
C HIS A 378 11.32 -11.10 3.31
N PRO A 379 11.60 -12.37 3.04
CA PRO A 379 12.72 -12.75 2.16
C PRO A 379 12.64 -12.02 0.82
N GLN A 380 13.76 -11.63 0.28
CA GLN A 380 13.91 -10.96 -1.01
C GLN A 380 14.69 -11.85 -1.98
N PHE A 381 14.52 -11.63 -3.28
CA PHE A 381 15.41 -12.24 -4.27
C PHE A 381 16.75 -11.50 -4.32
N ASP A 382 17.82 -12.24 -4.58
CA ASP A 382 19.09 -11.64 -4.95
C ASP A 382 18.90 -10.77 -6.21
N ALA A 383 19.33 -9.52 -6.14
CA ALA A 383 19.00 -8.52 -7.17
C ALA A 383 19.57 -8.90 -8.57
N LYS A 384 20.74 -9.53 -8.61
CA LYS A 384 21.34 -9.96 -9.87
C LYS A 384 20.62 -11.15 -10.46
N ALA A 385 20.32 -12.15 -9.63
CA ALA A 385 19.57 -13.33 -10.04
C ALA A 385 18.15 -12.97 -10.51
N LEU A 386 17.50 -12.03 -9.85
CA LEU A 386 16.16 -11.54 -10.24
C LEU A 386 16.21 -10.85 -11.61
N LYS A 387 17.19 -9.98 -11.85
CA LYS A 387 17.32 -9.25 -13.12
C LYS A 387 17.53 -10.21 -14.30
N ASP A 388 18.26 -11.28 -14.10
CA ASP A 388 18.47 -12.31 -15.12
C ASP A 388 17.18 -13.12 -15.37
N ALA A 389 16.44 -13.44 -14.31
CA ALA A 389 15.16 -14.15 -14.38
C ALA A 389 14.03 -13.32 -15.00
N ASP A 390 13.98 -12.02 -14.74
CA ASP A 390 12.99 -11.10 -15.33
C ASP A 390 13.05 -11.07 -16.86
N LYS A 391 14.22 -11.27 -17.42
CA LYS A 391 14.42 -11.29 -18.88
C LYS A 391 14.03 -12.61 -19.52
N ASN A 392 14.21 -13.73 -18.83
CA ASN A 392 14.22 -15.05 -19.47
C ASN A 392 13.21 -16.04 -18.91
N ASN A 393 12.71 -15.85 -17.69
CA ASN A 393 12.05 -16.89 -16.91
C ASN A 393 10.64 -16.55 -16.42
N VAL A 394 10.10 -15.37 -16.71
CA VAL A 394 8.72 -15.01 -16.33
C VAL A 394 7.73 -15.84 -17.16
N VAL A 395 6.93 -16.65 -16.49
CA VAL A 395 5.93 -17.52 -17.13
C VAL A 395 4.49 -17.10 -16.85
N GLY A 396 4.27 -16.24 -15.88
CA GLY A 396 2.92 -15.76 -15.56
C GLY A 396 2.93 -14.65 -14.53
N LYS A 397 1.73 -14.13 -14.29
CA LYS A 397 1.49 -13.09 -13.29
C LYS A 397 0.14 -13.30 -12.62
N GLY A 398 0.13 -13.22 -11.31
CA GLY A 398 -1.08 -13.19 -10.50
C GLY A 398 -1.17 -11.90 -9.68
N ILE A 399 -2.05 -11.91 -8.69
CA ILE A 399 -2.21 -10.81 -7.73
C ILE A 399 -1.10 -10.93 -6.69
N ALA A 400 -0.39 -9.84 -6.43
CA ALA A 400 0.57 -9.70 -5.34
C ALA A 400 -0.18 -9.71 -3.99
N ALA A 401 -0.46 -10.89 -3.47
CA ALA A 401 -1.37 -11.07 -2.33
C ALA A 401 -0.68 -11.00 -0.97
N SER A 402 0.55 -11.49 -0.88
CA SER A 402 1.41 -11.35 0.31
C SER A 402 2.85 -11.18 -0.13
N PRO A 403 3.57 -10.16 0.36
CA PRO A 403 4.91 -9.83 -0.14
C PRO A 403 5.95 -10.90 0.19
N GLY A 404 7.10 -10.78 -0.45
CA GLY A 404 8.25 -11.64 -0.26
C GLY A 404 8.63 -12.45 -1.49
N ALA A 405 9.76 -13.12 -1.40
CA ALA A 405 10.32 -13.98 -2.42
C ALA A 405 10.28 -15.44 -1.97
N ALA A 406 9.80 -16.32 -2.81
CA ALA A 406 9.77 -17.74 -2.55
C ALA A 406 10.32 -18.53 -3.73
N ALA A 407 11.11 -19.56 -3.47
CA ALA A 407 11.64 -20.47 -4.47
C ALA A 407 11.61 -21.89 -3.91
N GLY A 408 11.13 -22.84 -4.69
CA GLY A 408 11.05 -24.23 -4.24
C GLY A 408 10.43 -25.17 -5.25
N LYS A 409 10.24 -26.41 -4.81
CA LYS A 409 9.58 -27.47 -5.56
C LYS A 409 8.07 -27.38 -5.44
N ILE A 410 7.36 -27.65 -6.51
CA ILE A 410 5.90 -27.65 -6.56
C ILE A 410 5.34 -28.82 -5.77
N VAL A 411 4.37 -28.54 -4.91
CA VAL A 411 3.47 -29.52 -4.28
C VAL A 411 2.02 -29.07 -4.46
N PHE A 412 1.09 -30.01 -4.55
CA PHE A 412 -0.32 -29.74 -4.86
C PHE A 412 -1.27 -29.94 -3.68
N THR A 413 -0.81 -30.55 -2.59
CA THR A 413 -1.64 -30.78 -1.39
C THR A 413 -0.96 -30.22 -0.15
N ALA A 414 -1.78 -29.90 0.85
CA ALA A 414 -1.29 -29.44 2.15
C ALA A 414 -0.45 -30.55 2.83
N GLU A 415 -0.86 -31.79 2.70
CA GLU A 415 -0.16 -32.96 3.25
C GLU A 415 1.24 -33.12 2.66
N ASP A 416 1.37 -32.98 1.34
CA ASP A 416 2.68 -33.06 0.67
C ASP A 416 3.59 -31.90 1.10
N ALA A 417 3.02 -30.69 1.27
CA ALA A 417 3.77 -29.55 1.79
C ALA A 417 4.33 -29.80 3.19
N VAL A 418 3.54 -30.41 4.07
CA VAL A 418 3.97 -30.78 5.43
C VAL A 418 5.07 -31.86 5.38
N VAL A 419 4.88 -32.90 4.58
CA VAL A 419 5.85 -34.01 4.47
C VAL A 419 7.19 -33.52 3.94
N GLU A 420 7.19 -32.77 2.85
CA GLU A 420 8.44 -32.28 2.24
C GLU A 420 9.07 -31.16 3.08
N GLY A 421 8.26 -30.27 3.65
CA GLY A 421 8.74 -29.20 4.54
C GLY A 421 9.41 -29.74 5.81
N LYS A 422 8.88 -30.82 6.41
CA LYS A 422 9.50 -31.49 7.57
C LYS A 422 10.83 -32.14 7.24
N LYS A 423 11.07 -32.50 5.97
CA LYS A 423 12.39 -32.98 5.49
C LYS A 423 13.40 -31.83 5.27
N GLY A 424 12.98 -30.58 5.39
CA GLY A 424 13.79 -29.39 5.12
C GLY A 424 13.81 -28.96 3.65
N GLU A 425 12.95 -29.53 2.80
CA GLU A 425 12.79 -29.12 1.41
C GLU A 425 12.00 -27.81 1.31
N ASN A 426 12.45 -26.89 0.44
CA ASN A 426 11.70 -25.70 0.11
C ASN A 426 10.60 -26.06 -0.91
N VAL A 427 9.35 -25.80 -0.56
CA VAL A 427 8.20 -26.14 -1.40
C VAL A 427 7.32 -24.93 -1.68
N ILE A 428 6.72 -24.92 -2.86
CA ILE A 428 5.68 -23.99 -3.29
C ILE A 428 4.36 -24.77 -3.36
N LEU A 429 3.41 -24.37 -2.53
CA LEU A 429 2.07 -24.96 -2.53
C LEU A 429 1.22 -24.33 -3.63
N VAL A 430 0.82 -25.15 -4.61
CA VAL A 430 0.00 -24.69 -5.74
C VAL A 430 -1.39 -25.31 -5.62
N ARG A 431 -2.42 -24.46 -5.50
CA ARG A 431 -3.81 -24.90 -5.32
C ARG A 431 -4.73 -24.18 -6.32
N LEU A 432 -5.87 -24.78 -6.61
CA LEU A 432 -6.96 -24.07 -7.29
C LEU A 432 -7.44 -22.89 -6.44
N GLU A 433 -7.69 -23.16 -5.19
CA GLU A 433 -7.96 -22.22 -4.09
C GLU A 433 -7.60 -22.89 -2.76
N THR A 434 -7.34 -22.14 -1.71
CA THR A 434 -7.07 -22.71 -0.38
C THR A 434 -8.30 -22.65 0.52
N SER A 435 -8.35 -23.58 1.46
CA SER A 435 -9.37 -23.68 2.50
C SER A 435 -8.72 -23.69 3.90
N PRO A 436 -9.47 -23.58 5.00
CA PRO A 436 -8.92 -23.69 6.36
C PRO A 436 -8.15 -24.99 6.63
N GLU A 437 -8.48 -26.06 5.91
CA GLU A 437 -7.79 -27.35 6.00
C GLU A 437 -6.35 -27.31 5.47
N ASP A 438 -6.03 -26.35 4.62
CA ASP A 438 -4.70 -26.18 4.04
C ASP A 438 -3.70 -25.44 4.95
N ILE A 439 -4.13 -24.90 6.08
CA ILE A 439 -3.33 -24.01 6.95
C ILE A 439 -2.01 -24.66 7.37
N GLU A 440 -2.02 -25.95 7.74
CA GLU A 440 -0.78 -26.63 8.13
C GLU A 440 0.21 -26.72 6.97
N GLY A 441 -0.26 -27.06 5.78
CA GLY A 441 0.57 -27.07 4.57
C GLY A 441 1.10 -25.70 4.20
N MET A 442 0.29 -24.66 4.36
CA MET A 442 0.70 -23.28 4.13
C MET A 442 1.83 -22.82 5.05
N LYS A 443 1.89 -23.31 6.29
CA LYS A 443 2.99 -23.04 7.24
C LYS A 443 4.34 -23.58 6.78
N TYR A 444 4.33 -24.77 6.18
CA TYR A 444 5.57 -25.42 5.71
C TYR A 444 6.00 -24.95 4.32
N ALA A 445 5.12 -24.33 3.55
CA ALA A 445 5.44 -23.81 2.22
C ALA A 445 6.24 -22.51 2.31
N GLN A 446 7.21 -22.34 1.42
CA GLN A 446 7.92 -21.09 1.24
C GLN A 446 7.05 -20.04 0.54
N GLY A 447 6.17 -20.46 -0.33
CA GLY A 447 5.25 -19.63 -1.06
C GLY A 447 3.97 -20.38 -1.46
N ILE A 448 2.94 -19.60 -1.73
CA ILE A 448 1.61 -20.10 -2.09
C ILE A 448 1.21 -19.48 -3.43
N LEU A 449 0.76 -20.34 -4.35
CA LEU A 449 0.23 -19.94 -5.65
C LEU A 449 -1.18 -20.47 -5.80
N THR A 450 -2.15 -19.58 -6.09
CA THR A 450 -3.52 -20.02 -6.38
C THR A 450 -4.00 -19.56 -7.73
N VAL A 451 -4.84 -20.37 -8.36
CA VAL A 451 -5.49 -20.05 -9.63
C VAL A 451 -6.63 -19.05 -9.43
N ARG A 452 -7.38 -19.22 -8.36
CA ARG A 452 -8.52 -18.37 -7.97
C ARG A 452 -8.22 -17.59 -6.70
N GLY A 453 -8.98 -16.53 -6.51
CA GLY A 453 -8.90 -15.71 -5.32
C GLY A 453 -8.31 -14.32 -5.58
N GLY A 454 -8.76 -13.36 -4.78
CA GLY A 454 -8.30 -11.97 -4.79
C GLY A 454 -7.49 -11.62 -3.54
N GLN A 455 -7.29 -10.33 -3.30
CA GLN A 455 -6.59 -9.78 -2.13
C GLN A 455 -7.25 -10.18 -0.78
N THR A 456 -8.52 -10.49 -0.80
CA THR A 456 -9.31 -10.87 0.39
C THR A 456 -9.60 -12.37 0.47
N SER A 457 -9.04 -13.17 -0.44
CA SER A 457 -9.20 -14.63 -0.41
C SER A 457 -8.56 -15.25 0.83
N HIS A 458 -8.99 -16.45 1.18
CA HIS A 458 -8.41 -17.22 2.30
C HIS A 458 -6.89 -17.35 2.17
N ALA A 459 -6.39 -17.70 0.98
CA ALA A 459 -4.95 -17.81 0.73
C ALA A 459 -4.21 -16.48 1.04
N ALA A 460 -4.74 -15.37 0.55
CA ALA A 460 -4.13 -14.05 0.73
C ALA A 460 -4.12 -13.60 2.20
N VAL A 461 -5.23 -13.77 2.91
CA VAL A 461 -5.37 -13.36 4.31
C VAL A 461 -4.48 -14.18 5.22
N VAL A 462 -4.51 -15.50 5.07
CA VAL A 462 -3.70 -16.43 5.89
C VAL A 462 -2.21 -16.26 5.60
N ALA A 463 -1.82 -16.16 4.34
CA ALA A 463 -0.42 -15.95 3.96
C ALA A 463 0.16 -14.65 4.56
N ARG A 464 -0.61 -13.56 4.51
CA ARG A 464 -0.20 -12.29 5.15
C ARG A 464 -0.06 -12.42 6.67
N GLY A 465 -0.97 -13.13 7.30
CA GLY A 465 -0.89 -13.39 8.73
C GLY A 465 0.36 -14.20 9.12
N MET A 466 0.78 -15.13 8.26
CA MET A 466 1.96 -15.97 8.46
C MET A 466 3.27 -15.33 7.98
N GLY A 467 3.21 -14.21 7.25
CA GLY A 467 4.37 -13.63 6.58
C GLY A 467 4.91 -14.48 5.41
N THR A 468 4.07 -15.31 4.82
CA THR A 468 4.44 -16.21 3.71
C THR A 468 4.14 -15.53 2.36
N CYS A 469 5.08 -15.62 1.43
CA CYS A 469 4.89 -15.14 0.06
C CYS A 469 3.64 -15.76 -0.58
N CYS A 470 2.77 -14.93 -1.20
CA CYS A 470 1.59 -15.43 -1.88
C CYS A 470 1.31 -14.67 -3.17
N VAL A 471 1.15 -15.42 -4.24
CA VAL A 471 0.62 -14.97 -5.53
C VAL A 471 -0.73 -15.65 -5.73
N SER A 472 -1.80 -14.88 -5.79
CA SER A 472 -3.16 -15.43 -5.93
C SER A 472 -3.81 -15.03 -7.25
N GLY A 473 -4.87 -15.74 -7.64
CA GLY A 473 -5.67 -15.36 -8.79
C GLY A 473 -4.96 -15.41 -10.14
N CYS A 474 -4.00 -16.31 -10.33
CA CYS A 474 -3.38 -16.53 -11.63
C CYS A 474 -4.30 -17.34 -12.55
N GLY A 475 -5.27 -16.65 -13.18
CA GLY A 475 -6.29 -17.29 -14.03
C GLY A 475 -5.77 -17.90 -15.32
N ASP A 476 -4.52 -17.62 -15.71
CA ASP A 476 -3.87 -18.22 -16.89
C ASP A 476 -3.43 -19.67 -16.65
N ILE A 477 -3.41 -20.12 -15.40
CA ILE A 477 -3.09 -21.52 -15.06
C ILE A 477 -4.27 -22.41 -15.40
N LYS A 478 -3.99 -23.45 -16.19
CA LYS A 478 -4.92 -24.57 -16.42
C LYS A 478 -4.57 -25.69 -15.44
N MET A 479 -5.32 -25.78 -14.36
CA MET A 479 -5.06 -26.68 -13.25
C MET A 479 -5.65 -28.07 -13.45
N HIS A 480 -4.84 -29.11 -13.16
CA HIS A 480 -5.22 -30.52 -13.03
C HIS A 480 -4.77 -31.04 -11.67
N GLU A 481 -5.46 -30.57 -10.63
CA GLU A 481 -5.00 -30.70 -9.23
C GLU A 481 -4.94 -32.14 -8.75
N GLU A 482 -5.95 -32.98 -9.11
CA GLU A 482 -5.99 -34.41 -8.77
C GLU A 482 -4.85 -35.19 -9.43
N GLU A 483 -4.45 -34.77 -10.64
CA GLU A 483 -3.38 -35.38 -11.42
C GLU A 483 -2.00 -34.78 -11.13
N LYS A 484 -1.97 -33.78 -10.25
CA LYS A 484 -0.78 -33.10 -9.79
C LYS A 484 0.08 -32.46 -10.91
N TRP A 485 -0.56 -31.71 -11.79
CA TRP A 485 0.11 -30.91 -12.80
C TRP A 485 -0.75 -29.71 -13.25
N PHE A 486 -0.12 -28.72 -13.87
CA PHE A 486 -0.80 -27.59 -14.51
C PHE A 486 -0.05 -27.11 -15.76
N GLU A 487 -0.76 -26.40 -16.64
CA GLU A 487 -0.19 -25.71 -17.79
C GLU A 487 -0.19 -24.21 -17.54
N LEU A 488 0.94 -23.55 -17.82
CA LEU A 488 1.11 -22.09 -17.77
C LEU A 488 2.07 -21.65 -18.86
N ALA A 489 1.70 -20.63 -19.67
CA ALA A 489 2.50 -20.14 -20.78
C ALA A 489 2.94 -21.23 -21.78
N GLY A 490 2.10 -22.22 -22.02
CA GLY A 490 2.39 -23.35 -22.92
C GLY A 490 3.39 -24.36 -22.36
N LYS A 491 3.77 -24.25 -21.08
CA LYS A 491 4.64 -25.20 -20.38
C LYS A 491 3.84 -26.04 -19.39
N ILE A 492 4.21 -27.29 -19.23
CA ILE A 492 3.61 -28.20 -18.24
C ILE A 492 4.50 -28.25 -17.00
N PHE A 493 3.90 -28.02 -15.85
CA PHE A 493 4.54 -28.09 -14.53
C PHE A 493 3.93 -29.24 -13.73
N LYS A 494 4.79 -30.09 -13.20
CA LYS A 494 4.41 -31.28 -12.41
C LYS A 494 4.93 -31.17 -10.98
N GLU A 495 4.43 -32.00 -10.10
CA GLU A 495 4.96 -32.15 -8.74
C GLU A 495 6.47 -32.38 -8.76
N GLY A 496 7.20 -31.63 -7.95
CA GLY A 496 8.67 -31.64 -7.89
C GLY A 496 9.40 -30.74 -8.87
N ASP A 497 8.71 -30.17 -9.89
CA ASP A 497 9.28 -29.12 -10.72
C ASP A 497 9.49 -27.85 -9.90
N VAL A 498 10.34 -26.93 -10.39
CA VAL A 498 10.73 -25.76 -9.62
C VAL A 498 9.96 -24.51 -10.06
N LEU A 499 9.59 -23.68 -9.09
CA LEU A 499 9.03 -22.35 -9.29
C LEU A 499 9.67 -21.36 -8.34
N SER A 500 9.68 -20.09 -8.76
CA SER A 500 9.88 -18.96 -7.86
C SER A 500 8.70 -18.00 -7.98
N LEU A 501 8.28 -17.41 -6.85
CA LEU A 501 7.18 -16.47 -6.75
C LEU A 501 7.68 -15.16 -6.20
N ASP A 502 7.29 -14.05 -6.82
CA ASP A 502 7.47 -12.71 -6.28
C ASP A 502 6.12 -12.21 -5.75
N GLY A 503 5.93 -12.31 -4.46
CA GLY A 503 4.70 -11.87 -3.78
C GLY A 503 4.50 -10.35 -3.78
N SER A 504 5.52 -9.57 -4.14
CA SER A 504 5.47 -8.11 -4.22
C SER A 504 5.02 -7.62 -5.59
N THR A 505 5.35 -8.35 -6.66
CA THR A 505 4.98 -8.00 -8.05
C THR A 505 3.87 -8.90 -8.62
N GLY A 506 3.70 -10.09 -8.06
CA GLY A 506 2.83 -11.14 -8.58
C GLY A 506 3.46 -11.99 -9.69
N ASN A 507 4.73 -11.79 -10.01
CA ASN A 507 5.41 -12.53 -11.05
C ASN A 507 5.71 -13.99 -10.65
N ILE A 508 5.61 -14.89 -11.62
CA ILE A 508 5.88 -16.32 -11.49
C ILE A 508 7.02 -16.69 -12.44
N TYR A 509 8.03 -17.40 -11.93
CA TYR A 509 9.24 -17.77 -12.67
C TYR A 509 9.42 -19.28 -12.72
N ASP A 510 9.86 -19.80 -13.84
CA ASP A 510 10.11 -21.23 -14.07
C ASP A 510 11.55 -21.67 -13.69
N THR A 511 12.17 -20.97 -12.78
CA THR A 511 13.53 -21.24 -12.30
C THR A 511 13.63 -21.01 -10.81
N LEU A 512 14.63 -21.59 -10.16
CA LEU A 512 14.98 -21.26 -8.77
C LEU A 512 15.79 -19.98 -8.73
N ILE A 513 15.25 -18.95 -8.14
CA ILE A 513 15.92 -17.68 -7.89
C ILE A 513 16.43 -17.67 -6.45
N LYS A 514 17.70 -17.35 -6.25
CA LYS A 514 18.30 -17.24 -4.92
C LYS A 514 17.57 -16.20 -4.07
N THR A 515 17.18 -16.59 -2.85
CA THR A 515 16.55 -15.71 -1.87
C THR A 515 17.55 -15.24 -0.80
N VAL A 516 17.31 -14.06 -0.25
CA VAL A 516 18.05 -13.47 0.88
C VAL A 516 17.05 -13.27 2.03
N PRO A 517 17.33 -13.77 3.24
CA PRO A 517 16.43 -13.63 4.38
C PRO A 517 16.31 -12.17 4.84
N ALA A 518 15.18 -11.82 5.43
CA ALA A 518 14.98 -10.52 6.07
C ALA A 518 15.78 -10.44 7.39
N ASP A 519 16.37 -9.28 7.64
CA ASP A 519 17.05 -8.96 8.91
C ASP A 519 16.66 -7.56 9.39
N PRO A 520 15.53 -7.41 10.11
CA PRO A 520 15.01 -6.12 10.53
C PRO A 520 15.74 -5.48 11.72
N ASN A 521 16.64 -6.20 12.36
CA ASN A 521 17.29 -5.76 13.61
C ASN A 521 18.73 -5.27 13.41
N SER A 522 19.26 -5.34 12.20
CA SER A 522 20.63 -4.95 11.91
C SER A 522 20.75 -3.87 10.82
N GLY A 523 21.93 -3.29 10.70
CA GLY A 523 22.24 -2.32 9.67
C GLY A 523 21.39 -1.06 9.71
N TYR A 524 21.10 -0.54 8.55
CA TYR A 524 20.31 0.69 8.40
C TYR A 524 18.87 0.54 8.91
N PHE A 525 18.27 -0.62 8.71
CA PHE A 525 16.90 -0.87 9.18
C PHE A 525 16.82 -0.88 10.72
N GLY A 526 17.76 -1.55 11.39
CA GLY A 526 17.85 -1.52 12.84
C GLY A 526 18.03 -0.10 13.38
N ARG A 527 18.85 0.71 12.73
CA ARG A 527 19.05 2.11 13.11
C ARG A 527 17.77 2.93 13.00
N ILE A 528 17.03 2.78 11.91
CA ILE A 528 15.75 3.49 11.72
C ILE A 528 14.74 3.05 12.78
N MET A 529 14.69 1.77 13.12
CA MET A 529 13.79 1.28 14.17
C MET A 529 14.14 1.81 15.55
N GLU A 530 15.41 1.91 15.89
CA GLU A 530 15.88 2.55 17.14
C GLU A 530 15.48 4.03 17.20
N LEU A 531 15.64 4.74 16.10
CA LEU A 531 15.21 6.15 15.99
C LEU A 531 13.68 6.27 16.10
N ALA A 532 12.92 5.37 15.48
CA ALA A 532 11.47 5.35 15.61
C ALA A 532 11.05 5.19 17.08
N ASP A 533 11.66 4.27 17.80
CA ASP A 533 11.39 4.08 19.22
C ASP A 533 11.74 5.31 20.07
N LYS A 534 12.79 6.03 19.72
CA LYS A 534 13.19 7.29 20.38
C LYS A 534 12.14 8.39 20.25
N TYR A 535 11.49 8.49 19.11
CA TYR A 535 10.59 9.60 18.79
C TYR A 535 9.10 9.29 18.96
N LYS A 536 8.69 8.01 19.02
CA LYS A 536 7.28 7.65 19.19
C LYS A 536 6.77 7.94 20.61
N ALA A 537 5.51 8.34 20.72
CA ALA A 537 4.79 8.46 21.99
C ALA A 537 3.86 7.26 22.22
N LEU A 538 3.23 6.74 21.18
CA LEU A 538 2.43 5.54 21.25
C LEU A 538 3.30 4.30 21.53
N GLY A 539 2.86 3.46 22.46
CA GLY A 539 3.36 2.10 22.55
C GLY A 539 2.92 1.28 21.31
N VAL A 540 3.70 0.30 20.95
CA VAL A 540 3.36 -0.63 19.86
C VAL A 540 3.33 -2.06 20.42
N ARG A 541 2.13 -2.64 20.44
CA ARG A 541 1.88 -4.02 20.84
C ARG A 541 1.54 -4.87 19.60
N THR A 542 1.41 -6.16 19.81
CA THR A 542 1.03 -7.10 18.75
C THR A 542 -0.25 -7.84 19.07
N ASN A 543 -0.96 -8.27 18.02
CA ASN A 543 -2.00 -9.28 18.08
C ASN A 543 -1.33 -10.63 17.86
N ALA A 544 -1.31 -11.49 18.87
CA ALA A 544 -0.66 -12.79 18.80
C ALA A 544 -1.45 -13.82 19.60
N ASP A 545 -1.72 -14.94 18.97
CA ASP A 545 -2.55 -16.02 19.50
C ASP A 545 -1.71 -17.27 19.84
N THR A 546 -0.47 -17.34 19.32
CA THR A 546 0.48 -18.43 19.56
C THR A 546 1.81 -17.92 20.11
N PRO A 547 2.56 -18.75 20.86
CA PRO A 547 3.91 -18.38 21.30
C PRO A 547 4.86 -18.04 20.14
N GLU A 548 4.72 -18.68 18.99
CA GLU A 548 5.51 -18.44 17.79
C GLU A 548 5.28 -17.03 17.25
N ASP A 549 4.02 -16.62 17.10
CA ASP A 549 3.65 -15.27 16.67
C ASP A 549 4.16 -14.23 17.66
N ALA A 550 4.04 -14.50 18.96
CA ALA A 550 4.53 -13.63 20.01
C ALA A 550 6.05 -13.44 19.96
N LYS A 551 6.81 -14.51 19.72
CA LYS A 551 8.27 -14.47 19.56
C LYS A 551 8.68 -13.67 18.33
N GLN A 552 7.97 -13.87 17.21
CA GLN A 552 8.22 -13.11 15.98
C GLN A 552 7.96 -11.62 16.21
N ALA A 553 6.86 -11.27 16.86
CA ALA A 553 6.53 -9.87 17.14
C ALA A 553 7.52 -9.24 18.15
N ALA A 554 7.96 -9.99 19.15
CA ALA A 554 9.00 -9.53 20.08
C ALA A 554 10.33 -9.27 19.36
N ALA A 555 10.71 -10.12 18.42
CA ALA A 555 11.87 -9.90 17.54
C ALA A 555 11.73 -8.65 16.69
N PHE A 556 10.54 -8.29 16.26
CA PHE A 556 10.23 -7.03 15.56
C PHE A 556 10.10 -5.80 16.48
N GLY A 557 10.24 -5.98 17.77
CA GLY A 557 10.22 -4.89 18.74
C GLY A 557 8.87 -4.57 19.37
N ALA A 558 7.92 -5.51 19.38
CA ALA A 558 6.65 -5.37 20.06
C ALA A 558 6.85 -5.19 21.58
N GLN A 559 6.10 -4.27 22.18
CA GLN A 559 6.17 -3.89 23.59
C GLN A 559 5.04 -4.51 24.43
N GLY A 560 4.47 -5.58 23.96
CA GLY A 560 3.37 -6.30 24.60
C GLY A 560 2.47 -7.00 23.60
N ILE A 561 1.47 -7.70 24.12
CA ILE A 561 0.35 -8.21 23.35
C ILE A 561 -0.88 -7.36 23.67
N GLY A 562 -1.46 -6.73 22.66
CA GLY A 562 -2.69 -5.96 22.80
C GLY A 562 -3.96 -6.78 22.57
N LEU A 563 -3.83 -7.93 21.92
CA LEU A 563 -4.91 -8.89 21.70
C LEU A 563 -4.36 -10.30 21.57
N CYS A 564 -4.81 -11.18 22.45
CA CYS A 564 -4.77 -12.63 22.28
C CYS A 564 -6.21 -13.13 22.17
N ARG A 565 -6.55 -13.74 21.02
CA ARG A 565 -7.86 -14.36 20.76
C ARG A 565 -7.84 -15.80 21.26
N THR A 566 -8.47 -16.06 22.37
CA THR A 566 -8.43 -17.39 23.00
C THR A 566 -9.12 -18.48 22.20
N GLU A 567 -10.10 -18.15 21.37
CA GLU A 567 -10.77 -19.04 20.44
C GLU A 567 -9.84 -19.66 19.37
N HIS A 568 -8.83 -18.94 18.94
CA HIS A 568 -7.91 -19.41 17.91
C HIS A 568 -7.04 -20.58 18.39
N MET A 569 -6.92 -20.76 19.69
CA MET A 569 -6.20 -21.89 20.29
C MET A 569 -6.90 -23.22 20.11
N PHE A 570 -8.19 -23.22 19.70
CA PHE A 570 -9.02 -24.43 19.57
C PHE A 570 -9.22 -24.93 18.15
N PHE A 571 -8.67 -24.25 17.15
CA PHE A 571 -8.73 -24.74 15.77
C PHE A 571 -7.78 -25.92 15.49
N ASP A 572 -6.89 -26.21 16.41
CA ASP A 572 -6.04 -27.41 16.34
C ASP A 572 -6.89 -28.68 16.44
N PRO A 573 -6.77 -29.62 15.47
CA PRO A 573 -7.51 -30.88 15.48
C PRO A 573 -7.38 -31.70 16.77
N ALA A 574 -6.24 -31.59 17.46
CA ALA A 574 -6.02 -32.26 18.73
C ALA A 574 -6.80 -31.66 19.91
N ARG A 575 -7.23 -30.41 19.78
CA ARG A 575 -7.86 -29.63 20.85
C ARG A 575 -9.36 -29.40 20.66
N ILE A 576 -9.82 -29.35 19.41
CA ILE A 576 -11.19 -28.99 19.10
C ILE A 576 -12.23 -29.94 19.69
N GLY A 577 -11.88 -31.22 19.90
CA GLY A 577 -12.76 -32.23 20.51
C GLY A 577 -13.23 -31.84 21.89
N ALA A 578 -12.32 -31.43 22.78
CA ALA A 578 -12.66 -30.97 24.14
C ALA A 578 -13.51 -29.70 24.14
N PHE A 579 -13.26 -28.78 23.19
CA PHE A 579 -14.03 -27.56 23.02
C PHE A 579 -15.46 -27.86 22.52
N ARG A 580 -15.62 -28.77 21.60
CA ARG A 580 -16.93 -29.26 21.14
C ARG A 580 -17.72 -29.96 22.24
N GLU A 581 -17.06 -30.70 23.11
CA GLU A 581 -17.70 -31.29 24.32
C GLU A 581 -18.25 -30.19 25.23
N MET A 582 -17.52 -29.12 25.44
CA MET A 582 -17.98 -27.98 26.23
C MET A 582 -19.21 -27.30 25.60
N ILE A 583 -19.16 -27.07 24.29
CA ILE A 583 -20.26 -26.42 23.53
C ILE A 583 -21.54 -27.26 23.60
N CYS A 584 -21.46 -28.56 23.45
CA CYS A 584 -22.59 -29.50 23.41
C CYS A 584 -22.98 -30.06 24.79
N SER A 585 -22.52 -29.44 25.88
CA SER A 585 -22.90 -29.82 27.23
C SER A 585 -24.33 -29.38 27.58
N ASP A 586 -25.12 -30.24 28.21
CA ASP A 586 -26.48 -29.93 28.66
C ASP A 586 -26.52 -29.46 30.11
N THR A 587 -25.55 -29.85 30.93
CA THR A 587 -25.48 -29.49 32.34
C THR A 587 -24.19 -28.72 32.68
N VAL A 588 -24.23 -28.05 33.85
CA VAL A 588 -23.04 -27.33 34.36
C VAL A 588 -21.91 -28.32 34.66
N GLU A 589 -22.22 -29.47 35.19
CA GLU A 589 -21.24 -30.52 35.54
C GLU A 589 -20.55 -31.06 34.27
N GLU A 590 -21.29 -31.31 33.20
CA GLU A 590 -20.72 -31.71 31.90
C GLU A 590 -19.80 -30.62 31.31
N ARG A 591 -20.24 -29.39 31.42
CA ARG A 591 -19.44 -28.24 30.94
C ARG A 591 -18.18 -28.04 31.74
N GLU A 592 -18.25 -28.13 33.07
CA GLU A 592 -17.09 -28.06 33.93
C GLU A 592 -16.08 -29.20 33.66
N ALA A 593 -16.57 -30.40 33.38
CA ALA A 593 -15.73 -31.54 33.03
C ALA A 593 -15.00 -31.31 31.70
N ALA A 594 -15.66 -30.76 30.70
CA ALA A 594 -15.05 -30.40 29.40
C ALA A 594 -14.03 -29.24 29.58
N LEU A 595 -14.39 -28.24 30.37
CA LEU A 595 -13.51 -27.08 30.65
C LEU A 595 -12.24 -27.51 31.41
N ALA A 596 -12.34 -28.51 32.29
CA ALA A 596 -11.18 -29.07 33.00
C ALA A 596 -10.15 -29.70 32.03
N LYS A 597 -10.58 -30.18 30.88
CA LYS A 597 -9.66 -30.67 29.82
C LYS A 597 -8.99 -29.53 29.04
N ILE A 598 -9.68 -28.41 28.92
CA ILE A 598 -9.23 -27.22 28.16
C ILE A 598 -8.24 -26.38 28.98
N GLU A 599 -8.46 -26.23 30.29
CA GLU A 599 -7.68 -25.36 31.17
C GLU A 599 -6.16 -25.57 31.04
N PRO A 600 -5.62 -26.81 31.11
CA PRO A 600 -4.18 -27.03 30.99
C PRO A 600 -3.62 -26.62 29.62
N MET A 601 -4.40 -26.80 28.56
CA MET A 601 -4.00 -26.41 27.20
C MET A 601 -3.86 -24.91 27.08
N GLN A 602 -4.85 -24.16 27.54
CA GLN A 602 -4.79 -22.68 27.53
C GLN A 602 -3.72 -22.16 28.48
N GLN A 603 -3.56 -22.74 29.65
CA GLN A 603 -2.50 -22.36 30.60
C GLN A 603 -1.12 -22.46 29.93
N ALA A 604 -0.83 -23.56 29.26
CA ALA A 604 0.43 -23.77 28.54
C ALA A 604 0.65 -22.72 27.45
N ASP A 605 -0.38 -22.41 26.67
CA ASP A 605 -0.30 -21.38 25.64
C ASP A 605 -0.04 -19.99 26.24
N PHE A 606 -0.73 -19.64 27.32
CA PHE A 606 -0.52 -18.35 28.00
C PHE A 606 0.87 -18.25 28.64
N GLU A 607 1.39 -19.33 29.20
CA GLU A 607 2.78 -19.38 29.66
C GLU A 607 3.76 -19.07 28.52
N GLY A 608 3.55 -19.67 27.35
CA GLY A 608 4.35 -19.39 26.17
C GLY A 608 4.28 -17.94 25.71
N LEU A 609 3.12 -17.30 25.79
CA LEU A 609 2.94 -15.87 25.46
C LEU A 609 3.66 -14.97 26.46
N PHE A 610 3.52 -15.20 27.76
CA PHE A 610 4.22 -14.43 28.79
C PHE A 610 5.74 -14.56 28.66
N GLU A 611 6.24 -15.77 28.43
CA GLU A 611 7.68 -16.02 28.21
C GLU A 611 8.20 -15.27 26.96
N ALA A 612 7.47 -15.30 25.86
CA ALA A 612 7.88 -14.66 24.61
C ALA A 612 8.03 -13.14 24.72
N LEU A 613 7.21 -12.49 25.55
CA LEU A 613 7.21 -11.03 25.72
C LEU A 613 8.12 -10.51 26.83
N GLY A 614 8.74 -11.40 27.61
CA GLY A 614 9.81 -11.01 28.56
C GLY A 614 9.40 -10.01 29.63
N GLY A 615 8.16 -10.07 30.11
CA GLY A 615 7.65 -9.15 31.13
C GLY A 615 6.86 -7.95 30.62
N TYR A 616 6.76 -7.79 29.32
CA TYR A 616 5.84 -6.81 28.73
C TYR A 616 4.37 -7.20 28.96
N PRO A 617 3.42 -6.24 28.95
CA PRO A 617 2.00 -6.51 29.14
C PRO A 617 1.43 -7.50 28.13
N VAL A 618 0.54 -8.38 28.57
CA VAL A 618 -0.18 -9.32 27.72
C VAL A 618 -1.67 -9.18 27.99
N THR A 619 -2.42 -8.73 26.98
CA THR A 619 -3.88 -8.62 27.01
C THR A 619 -4.50 -9.88 26.44
N ILE A 620 -5.27 -10.59 27.26
CA ILE A 620 -5.96 -11.82 26.89
C ILE A 620 -7.44 -11.56 26.84
N ARG A 621 -8.04 -11.71 25.67
CA ARG A 621 -9.47 -11.59 25.48
C ARG A 621 -10.15 -12.91 25.76
N PHE A 622 -11.20 -12.88 26.56
CA PHE A 622 -12.05 -14.04 26.78
C PHE A 622 -12.79 -14.43 25.52
N LEU A 623 -13.29 -15.65 25.48
CA LEU A 623 -13.99 -16.27 24.36
C LEU A 623 -15.04 -15.31 23.77
N ASP A 624 -14.94 -15.05 22.46
CA ASP A 624 -15.76 -14.07 21.79
C ASP A 624 -16.76 -14.65 20.77
N PRO A 625 -16.35 -15.55 19.83
CA PRO A 625 -17.25 -15.99 18.77
C PRO A 625 -18.45 -16.79 19.26
N PRO A 626 -19.55 -16.84 18.47
CA PRO A 626 -20.68 -17.70 18.75
C PRO A 626 -20.27 -19.17 18.73
N LEU A 627 -20.85 -19.95 19.61
CA LEU A 627 -20.47 -21.38 19.79
C LEU A 627 -20.70 -22.24 18.53
N HIS A 628 -21.68 -21.89 17.69
CA HIS A 628 -21.98 -22.66 16.48
C HIS A 628 -20.84 -22.67 15.45
N GLU A 629 -19.87 -21.74 15.51
CA GLU A 629 -18.71 -21.74 14.62
C GLU A 629 -17.77 -22.92 14.84
N PHE A 630 -17.82 -23.56 16.00
CA PHE A 630 -16.94 -24.67 16.37
C PHE A 630 -17.60 -26.04 16.32
N VAL A 631 -18.90 -26.09 16.04
CA VAL A 631 -19.63 -27.37 16.02
C VAL A 631 -19.17 -28.24 14.85
N PRO A 632 -19.18 -29.56 15.04
CA PRO A 632 -18.80 -30.48 13.96
C PRO A 632 -19.80 -30.42 12.81
N THR A 633 -19.28 -30.51 11.59
CA THR A 633 -20.07 -30.52 10.34
C THR A 633 -20.11 -31.90 9.69
N SER A 634 -19.08 -32.73 9.90
CA SER A 634 -19.00 -34.08 9.34
C SER A 634 -19.76 -35.11 10.20
N GLU A 635 -20.35 -36.09 9.56
CA GLU A 635 -21.04 -37.18 10.26
C GLU A 635 -20.10 -37.98 11.17
N GLU A 636 -18.84 -38.14 10.79
CA GLU A 636 -17.80 -38.82 11.59
C GLU A 636 -17.51 -38.06 12.90
N ASP A 637 -17.32 -36.75 12.81
CA ASP A 637 -17.05 -35.89 13.97
C ASP A 637 -18.27 -35.82 14.92
N ILE A 638 -19.48 -35.76 14.36
CA ILE A 638 -20.73 -35.82 15.12
C ILE A 638 -20.84 -37.13 15.88
N ALA A 639 -20.55 -38.25 15.20
CA ALA A 639 -20.57 -39.58 15.82
C ALA A 639 -19.52 -39.72 16.92
N ALA A 640 -18.30 -39.18 16.70
CA ALA A 640 -17.23 -39.19 17.70
C ALA A 640 -17.61 -38.36 18.94
N LEU A 641 -18.20 -37.17 18.73
CA LEU A 641 -18.67 -36.32 19.81
C LEU A 641 -19.82 -37.00 20.61
N ALA A 642 -20.78 -37.59 19.92
CA ALA A 642 -21.87 -38.33 20.53
C ALA A 642 -21.35 -39.45 21.46
N LYS A 643 -20.37 -40.23 20.98
CA LYS A 643 -19.71 -41.28 21.76
C LYS A 643 -18.99 -40.70 22.99
N ALA A 644 -18.24 -39.63 22.82
CA ALA A 644 -17.48 -39.00 23.89
C ALA A 644 -18.38 -38.48 25.01
N GLN A 645 -19.57 -37.98 24.69
CA GLN A 645 -20.54 -37.42 25.64
C GLN A 645 -21.64 -38.42 26.06
N ASN A 646 -21.58 -39.65 25.60
CA ASN A 646 -22.61 -40.67 25.87
C ASN A 646 -24.03 -40.20 25.46
N LYS A 647 -24.10 -39.57 24.29
CA LYS A 647 -25.33 -39.07 23.64
C LYS A 647 -25.56 -39.78 22.33
N THR A 648 -26.79 -39.69 21.82
CA THR A 648 -27.09 -40.15 20.46
C THR A 648 -26.67 -39.10 19.42
N VAL A 649 -26.38 -39.56 18.19
CA VAL A 649 -26.11 -38.66 17.07
C VAL A 649 -27.27 -37.67 16.86
N GLY A 650 -28.52 -38.10 17.04
CA GLY A 650 -29.69 -37.23 16.96
C GLY A 650 -29.69 -36.13 18.00
N GLN A 651 -29.30 -36.42 19.24
CA GLN A 651 -29.18 -35.41 20.30
C GLN A 651 -28.10 -34.39 20.00
N ILE A 652 -26.96 -34.77 19.46
CA ILE A 652 -25.91 -33.87 19.05
C ILE A 652 -26.38 -32.98 17.89
N LYS A 653 -27.05 -33.52 16.90
CA LYS A 653 -27.63 -32.76 15.78
C LYS A 653 -28.68 -31.75 16.25
N ASP A 654 -29.50 -32.11 17.22
CA ASP A 654 -30.49 -31.21 17.80
C ASP A 654 -29.81 -30.04 18.55
N ILE A 655 -28.75 -30.31 19.30
CA ILE A 655 -27.96 -29.27 19.98
C ILE A 655 -27.34 -28.33 18.94
N ILE A 656 -26.70 -28.87 17.92
CA ILE A 656 -26.10 -28.07 16.82
C ILE A 656 -27.15 -27.18 16.16
N ALA A 657 -28.30 -27.72 15.84
CA ALA A 657 -29.40 -26.96 15.26
C ALA A 657 -29.90 -25.83 16.17
N SER A 658 -29.92 -26.07 17.49
CA SER A 658 -30.34 -25.04 18.46
C SER A 658 -29.35 -23.88 18.61
N LEU A 659 -28.07 -24.12 18.28
CA LEU A 659 -27.02 -23.11 18.34
C LEU A 659 -26.95 -22.22 17.11
N HIS A 660 -27.61 -22.59 16.03
CA HIS A 660 -27.61 -21.81 14.79
C HIS A 660 -28.26 -20.45 14.98
N GLU A 661 -27.56 -19.40 14.58
CA GLU A 661 -28.03 -18.01 14.68
C GLU A 661 -28.19 -17.41 13.29
N PHE A 662 -29.27 -16.63 13.09
CA PHE A 662 -29.52 -15.90 11.84
C PHE A 662 -28.56 -14.71 11.64
N ASN A 663 -28.14 -14.08 12.72
CA ASN A 663 -27.17 -12.99 12.72
C ASN A 663 -26.12 -13.20 13.82
N PRO A 664 -25.10 -14.01 13.54
CA PRO A 664 -24.08 -14.37 14.54
C PRO A 664 -23.34 -13.16 15.13
N MET A 665 -23.13 -12.12 14.33
CA MET A 665 -22.40 -10.93 14.78
C MET A 665 -23.12 -10.22 15.94
N MET A 666 -24.44 -10.25 15.98
CA MET A 666 -25.29 -9.65 17.00
C MET A 666 -25.91 -10.66 17.97
N GLY A 667 -25.45 -11.90 17.94
CA GLY A 667 -26.05 -13.00 18.67
C GLY A 667 -25.45 -13.31 20.03
N HIS A 668 -25.45 -14.61 20.37
CA HIS A 668 -24.98 -15.14 21.64
C HIS A 668 -23.47 -15.36 21.60
N ARG A 669 -22.72 -14.32 21.81
CA ARG A 669 -21.25 -14.29 21.77
C ARG A 669 -20.67 -13.34 22.82
N GLY A 670 -19.36 -13.35 22.95
CA GLY A 670 -18.60 -12.43 23.81
C GLY A 670 -18.99 -12.55 25.28
N CYS A 671 -19.15 -11.44 25.98
CA CYS A 671 -19.55 -11.41 27.39
C CYS A 671 -20.94 -12.06 27.64
N ARG A 672 -21.79 -12.13 26.63
CA ARG A 672 -23.10 -12.81 26.75
C ARG A 672 -22.93 -14.32 26.99
N LEU A 673 -21.87 -14.95 26.45
CA LEU A 673 -21.53 -16.33 26.75
C LEU A 673 -21.15 -16.53 28.21
N THR A 674 -20.36 -15.62 28.76
CA THR A 674 -19.91 -15.71 30.16
C THR A 674 -21.02 -15.34 31.16
N VAL A 675 -22.01 -14.56 30.76
CA VAL A 675 -23.22 -14.34 31.55
C VAL A 675 -24.09 -15.61 31.59
N THR A 676 -24.24 -16.27 30.46
CA THR A 676 -25.03 -17.50 30.34
C THR A 676 -24.30 -18.71 30.96
N TYR A 677 -22.99 -18.79 30.73
CA TYR A 677 -22.12 -19.89 31.19
C TYR A 677 -20.94 -19.37 31.99
N PRO A 678 -21.16 -18.98 33.28
CA PRO A 678 -20.13 -18.34 34.12
C PRO A 678 -18.87 -19.19 34.33
N GLU A 679 -19.00 -20.50 34.26
CA GLU A 679 -17.91 -21.45 34.41
C GLU A 679 -16.82 -21.28 33.32
N ILE A 680 -17.13 -20.74 32.18
CA ILE A 680 -16.15 -20.39 31.13
C ILE A 680 -15.20 -19.30 31.65
N ALA A 681 -15.74 -18.26 32.27
CA ALA A 681 -14.95 -17.17 32.84
C ALA A 681 -14.07 -17.68 34.00
N VAL A 682 -14.57 -18.60 34.82
CA VAL A 682 -13.80 -19.24 35.89
C VAL A 682 -12.61 -20.00 35.30
N MET A 683 -12.83 -20.83 34.31
CA MET A 683 -11.75 -21.62 33.69
C MET A 683 -10.71 -20.72 33.04
N GLN A 684 -11.10 -19.76 32.22
CA GLN A 684 -10.17 -18.86 31.52
C GLN A 684 -9.35 -18.02 32.52
N THR A 685 -9.97 -17.52 33.58
CA THR A 685 -9.27 -16.78 34.63
C THR A 685 -8.23 -17.65 35.32
N LYS A 686 -8.58 -18.90 35.69
CA LYS A 686 -7.63 -19.84 36.26
C LYS A 686 -6.43 -20.10 35.37
N ALA A 687 -6.67 -20.31 34.05
CA ALA A 687 -5.61 -20.55 33.07
C ALA A 687 -4.66 -19.36 32.97
N VAL A 688 -5.19 -18.15 32.87
CA VAL A 688 -4.40 -16.90 32.77
C VAL A 688 -3.56 -16.69 34.05
N ILE A 689 -4.17 -16.74 35.18
CA ILE A 689 -3.51 -16.42 36.47
C ILE A 689 -2.47 -17.47 36.82
N LYS A 690 -2.78 -18.76 36.68
CA LYS A 690 -1.82 -19.84 36.90
C LYS A 690 -0.62 -19.73 35.95
N ALA A 691 -0.83 -19.42 34.68
CA ALA A 691 0.23 -19.19 33.73
C ALA A 691 1.14 -18.03 34.15
N ALA A 692 0.55 -16.91 34.53
CA ALA A 692 1.30 -15.74 34.99
C ALA A 692 2.11 -16.03 36.24
N ILE A 693 1.55 -16.76 37.20
CA ILE A 693 2.25 -17.17 38.42
C ILE A 693 3.46 -18.04 38.09
N ASN A 694 3.30 -19.03 37.23
CA ASN A 694 4.38 -19.95 36.83
C ASN A 694 5.52 -19.20 36.14
N VAL A 695 5.21 -18.31 35.21
CA VAL A 695 6.24 -17.52 34.54
C VAL A 695 6.92 -16.54 35.48
N LYS A 696 6.19 -15.92 36.39
CA LYS A 696 6.77 -15.03 37.41
C LYS A 696 7.70 -15.76 38.36
N LYS A 697 7.40 -17.01 38.70
CA LYS A 697 8.30 -17.85 39.53
C LYS A 697 9.61 -18.16 38.79
N ASN A 698 9.55 -18.37 37.47
CA ASN A 698 10.72 -18.62 36.64
C ASN A 698 11.53 -17.35 36.38
N HIS A 699 10.88 -16.19 36.37
CA HIS A 699 11.47 -14.89 36.10
C HIS A 699 11.03 -13.84 37.13
N PRO A 700 11.57 -13.92 38.38
CA PRO A 700 11.13 -13.03 39.47
C PRO A 700 11.31 -11.55 39.22
N ASP A 701 12.25 -11.20 38.34
CA ASP A 701 12.57 -9.80 37.96
C ASP A 701 11.62 -9.21 36.89
N TRP A 702 10.79 -10.04 36.28
CA TRP A 702 9.86 -9.57 35.29
C TRP A 702 8.61 -8.97 35.95
N ALA A 703 8.16 -7.81 35.43
CA ALA A 703 6.92 -7.16 35.85
C ALA A 703 5.74 -7.76 35.07
N ILE A 704 5.34 -8.98 35.43
CA ILE A 704 4.22 -9.67 34.78
C ILE A 704 2.91 -9.14 35.34
N VAL A 705 2.13 -8.48 34.46
CA VAL A 705 0.78 -7.97 34.76
C VAL A 705 -0.17 -8.50 33.68
N PRO A 706 -0.90 -9.59 33.93
CA PRO A 706 -1.94 -10.05 33.01
C PRO A 706 -3.04 -9.01 32.88
N GLU A 707 -3.44 -8.73 31.66
CA GLU A 707 -4.58 -7.87 31.33
C GLU A 707 -5.70 -8.74 30.77
N ILE A 708 -6.78 -8.91 31.54
CA ILE A 708 -7.94 -9.71 31.15
C ILE A 708 -8.96 -8.78 30.53
N MET A 709 -9.33 -9.08 29.28
CA MET A 709 -10.23 -8.25 28.48
C MET A 709 -11.55 -8.96 28.20
N ILE A 710 -12.64 -8.34 28.63
CA ILE A 710 -14.00 -8.82 28.41
C ILE A 710 -14.53 -8.27 27.09
N PRO A 711 -14.90 -9.13 26.12
CA PRO A 711 -15.36 -8.71 24.82
C PRO A 711 -16.85 -8.32 24.80
N LEU A 712 -17.23 -7.52 23.82
CA LEU A 712 -18.62 -7.22 23.45
C LEU A 712 -19.47 -6.57 24.58
N THR A 713 -18.85 -5.79 25.43
CA THR A 713 -19.53 -5.09 26.50
C THR A 713 -20.38 -3.94 25.98
N GLY A 714 -21.68 -3.95 26.28
CA GLY A 714 -22.62 -2.88 25.94
C GLY A 714 -23.27 -2.21 27.15
N GLU A 715 -23.16 -2.84 28.34
CA GLU A 715 -23.76 -2.39 29.58
C GLU A 715 -22.81 -2.58 30.75
N THR A 716 -22.72 -1.59 31.64
CA THR A 716 -21.83 -1.63 32.81
C THR A 716 -22.12 -2.83 33.72
N LYS A 717 -23.41 -3.17 33.91
CA LYS A 717 -23.80 -4.28 34.77
C LYS A 717 -23.38 -5.66 34.24
N GLU A 718 -23.36 -5.85 32.92
CA GLU A 718 -22.86 -7.11 32.35
C GLU A 718 -21.35 -7.22 32.52
N LEU A 719 -20.60 -6.12 32.37
CA LEU A 719 -19.17 -6.10 32.66
C LEU A 719 -18.92 -6.41 34.14
N LYS A 720 -19.64 -5.76 35.05
CA LYS A 720 -19.51 -6.00 36.50
C LYS A 720 -19.79 -7.45 36.86
N PHE A 721 -20.84 -8.06 36.29
CA PHE A 721 -21.18 -9.45 36.51
C PHE A 721 -19.99 -10.39 36.17
N VAL A 722 -19.41 -10.22 35.02
CA VAL A 722 -18.26 -11.02 34.54
C VAL A 722 -17.01 -10.69 35.37
N LYS A 723 -16.73 -9.42 35.61
CA LYS A 723 -15.58 -8.97 36.43
C LYS A 723 -15.61 -9.53 37.85
N ASP A 724 -16.76 -9.55 38.50
CA ASP A 724 -16.88 -10.09 39.84
C ASP A 724 -16.47 -11.58 39.90
N ILE A 725 -16.82 -12.36 38.88
CA ILE A 725 -16.38 -13.75 38.74
C ILE A 725 -14.87 -13.83 38.52
N VAL A 726 -14.33 -13.02 37.64
CA VAL A 726 -12.90 -12.98 37.32
C VAL A 726 -12.08 -12.61 38.57
N VAL A 727 -12.44 -11.55 39.24
CA VAL A 727 -11.72 -11.08 40.46
C VAL A 727 -11.76 -12.11 41.56
N LYS A 728 -12.95 -12.67 41.84
CA LYS A 728 -13.08 -13.73 42.82
C LYS A 728 -12.15 -14.93 42.51
N THR A 729 -12.20 -15.40 41.26
CA THR A 729 -11.40 -16.55 40.85
C THR A 729 -9.90 -16.24 40.86
N ALA A 730 -9.49 -15.08 40.37
CA ALA A 730 -8.09 -14.66 40.36
C ALA A 730 -7.52 -14.53 41.77
N ASP A 731 -8.24 -13.89 42.68
CA ASP A 731 -7.81 -13.69 44.06
C ASP A 731 -7.69 -15.03 44.83
N GLU A 732 -8.62 -15.96 44.59
CA GLU A 732 -8.55 -17.31 45.17
C GLU A 732 -7.31 -18.08 44.66
N VAL A 733 -7.00 -18.01 43.36
CA VAL A 733 -5.83 -18.68 42.75
C VAL A 733 -4.52 -18.08 43.27
N ILE A 734 -4.45 -16.75 43.35
CA ILE A 734 -3.26 -16.04 43.86
C ILE A 734 -3.02 -16.37 45.35
N ALA A 735 -4.07 -16.31 46.16
CA ALA A 735 -3.99 -16.67 47.59
C ALA A 735 -3.53 -18.12 47.82
N ALA A 736 -4.09 -19.07 47.06
CA ALA A 736 -3.72 -20.47 47.12
C ALA A 736 -2.26 -20.73 46.73
N ALA A 737 -1.72 -19.95 45.79
CA ALA A 737 -0.31 -20.06 45.40
C ALA A 737 0.67 -19.36 46.35
N GLY A 738 0.19 -18.53 47.28
CA GLY A 738 1.01 -17.79 48.22
C GLY A 738 2.00 -16.80 47.60
N VAL A 739 1.63 -16.19 46.44
CA VAL A 739 2.45 -15.24 45.70
C VAL A 739 1.75 -13.88 45.60
N GLU A 740 2.52 -12.84 45.31
CA GLU A 740 1.99 -11.55 44.92
C GLU A 740 1.94 -11.43 43.41
N LEU A 741 0.77 -11.17 42.84
CA LEU A 741 0.57 -10.93 41.43
C LEU A 741 -0.45 -9.81 41.22
N THR A 742 -0.09 -8.82 40.46
CA THR A 742 -0.99 -7.76 40.04
C THR A 742 -1.59 -8.14 38.66
N TYR A 743 -2.88 -7.92 38.49
CA TYR A 743 -3.58 -8.11 37.23
C TYR A 743 -4.59 -7.00 37.02
N GLU A 744 -5.04 -6.83 35.78
CA GLU A 744 -6.05 -5.84 35.41
C GLU A 744 -7.22 -6.51 34.67
N VAL A 745 -8.43 -5.98 34.89
CA VAL A 745 -9.63 -6.40 34.18
C VAL A 745 -10.20 -5.19 33.47
N GLY A 746 -10.20 -5.25 32.16
CA GLY A 746 -10.75 -4.22 31.29
C GLY A 746 -11.72 -4.77 30.27
N THR A 747 -12.08 -3.96 29.31
CA THR A 747 -13.04 -4.35 28.29
C THR A 747 -12.64 -3.91 26.90
N MET A 748 -13.09 -4.67 25.91
CA MET A 748 -13.06 -4.25 24.51
C MET A 748 -14.24 -3.29 24.26
N ILE A 749 -13.94 -2.12 23.73
CA ILE A 749 -14.94 -1.14 23.27
C ILE A 749 -15.16 -1.37 21.79
N GLU A 750 -16.28 -1.98 21.46
CA GLU A 750 -16.59 -2.39 20.09
C GLU A 750 -18.08 -2.24 19.74
N ILE A 751 -18.87 -1.82 20.68
CA ILE A 751 -20.30 -1.51 20.50
C ILE A 751 -20.48 0.01 20.62
N PRO A 752 -21.17 0.66 19.68
CA PRO A 752 -21.43 2.12 19.73
C PRO A 752 -22.01 2.60 21.05
N ARG A 753 -22.92 1.83 21.64
CA ARG A 753 -23.48 2.14 22.97
C ARG A 753 -22.41 2.24 24.06
N ALA A 754 -21.40 1.37 24.01
CA ALA A 754 -20.29 1.40 24.97
C ALA A 754 -19.49 2.71 24.86
N CYS A 755 -19.30 3.22 23.66
CA CYS A 755 -18.66 4.53 23.46
C CYS A 755 -19.47 5.67 24.10
N LEU A 756 -20.79 5.64 23.98
CA LEU A 756 -21.70 6.65 24.53
C LEU A 756 -21.77 6.58 26.06
N THR A 757 -21.58 5.42 26.65
CA THR A 757 -21.66 5.17 28.10
C THR A 757 -20.29 4.89 28.73
N ALA A 758 -19.22 5.34 28.09
CA ALA A 758 -17.84 5.01 28.47
C ALA A 758 -17.47 5.46 29.89
N GLU A 759 -17.99 6.58 30.37
CA GLU A 759 -17.73 7.05 31.74
C GLU A 759 -18.23 6.05 32.80
N GLU A 760 -19.43 5.50 32.60
CA GLU A 760 -20.00 4.49 33.51
C GLU A 760 -19.25 3.17 33.42
N ILE A 761 -18.88 2.74 32.19
CA ILE A 761 -18.13 1.51 31.97
C ILE A 761 -16.73 1.60 32.60
N ALA A 762 -16.08 2.75 32.55
CA ALA A 762 -14.74 2.98 33.12
C ALA A 762 -14.72 2.93 34.65
N LYS A 763 -15.87 2.99 35.32
CA LYS A 763 -15.92 2.75 36.78
C LYS A 763 -15.62 1.29 37.11
N GLU A 764 -15.93 0.38 36.21
CA GLU A 764 -15.64 -1.05 36.33
C GLU A 764 -14.41 -1.49 35.52
N ALA A 765 -14.22 -0.98 34.29
CA ALA A 765 -13.09 -1.33 33.45
C ALA A 765 -11.82 -0.59 33.84
N GLU A 766 -10.74 -1.32 34.09
CA GLU A 766 -9.43 -0.75 34.40
C GLU A 766 -8.67 -0.28 33.14
N PHE A 767 -9.03 -0.76 31.97
CA PHE A 767 -8.53 -0.31 30.67
C PHE A 767 -9.58 -0.47 29.58
N PHE A 768 -9.40 0.28 28.48
CA PHE A 768 -10.16 0.12 27.24
C PHE A 768 -9.26 -0.35 26.11
N CYS A 769 -9.77 -1.23 25.25
CA CYS A 769 -9.18 -1.55 23.97
C CYS A 769 -10.26 -1.51 22.88
N PHE A 770 -10.03 -0.70 21.84
CA PHE A 770 -11.00 -0.57 20.76
C PHE A 770 -10.92 -1.74 19.80
N GLY A 771 -11.98 -2.53 19.67
CA GLY A 771 -12.18 -3.55 18.66
C GLY A 771 -12.80 -2.92 17.42
N THR A 772 -11.99 -2.27 16.60
CA THR A 772 -12.48 -1.42 15.51
C THR A 772 -13.13 -2.18 14.36
N ASN A 773 -12.89 -3.48 14.22
CA ASN A 773 -13.60 -4.29 13.24
C ASN A 773 -15.11 -4.31 13.54
N ASP A 774 -15.49 -4.73 14.75
CA ASP A 774 -16.89 -4.76 15.18
C ASP A 774 -17.46 -3.36 15.33
N LEU A 775 -16.71 -2.41 15.87
CA LEU A 775 -17.18 -1.04 16.01
C LEU A 775 -17.50 -0.41 14.64
N THR A 776 -16.69 -0.69 13.63
CA THR A 776 -16.95 -0.25 12.25
C THR A 776 -18.19 -0.91 11.69
N GLN A 777 -18.33 -2.24 11.82
CA GLN A 777 -19.51 -2.96 11.36
C GLN A 777 -20.81 -2.41 11.95
N MET A 778 -20.83 -2.20 13.26
CA MET A 778 -22.02 -1.74 13.95
C MET A 778 -22.32 -0.25 13.70
N THR A 779 -21.32 0.56 13.45
CA THR A 779 -21.48 1.99 13.14
C THR A 779 -21.98 2.20 11.73
N PHE A 780 -21.43 1.48 10.74
CA PHE A 780 -21.90 1.51 9.36
C PHE A 780 -23.19 0.69 9.14
N GLY A 781 -23.49 -0.28 10.00
CA GLY A 781 -24.66 -1.12 9.90
C GLY A 781 -24.59 -2.21 8.83
N PHE A 782 -23.37 -2.69 8.49
CA PHE A 782 -23.20 -3.84 7.60
C PHE A 782 -22.07 -4.77 8.06
N SER A 783 -22.19 -6.03 7.65
CA SER A 783 -21.19 -7.06 7.94
C SER A 783 -19.99 -6.94 7.01
N ARG A 784 -18.77 -7.13 7.54
CA ARG A 784 -17.54 -7.23 6.77
C ARG A 784 -17.60 -8.35 5.74
N ASP A 785 -18.16 -9.50 6.14
CA ASP A 785 -18.24 -10.70 5.29
C ASP A 785 -19.19 -10.53 4.11
N ASP A 786 -20.26 -9.71 4.28
CA ASP A 786 -21.23 -9.44 3.24
C ASP A 786 -20.90 -8.20 2.39
N ALA A 787 -20.03 -7.33 2.86
CA ALA A 787 -19.71 -6.05 2.22
C ALA A 787 -19.16 -6.20 0.80
N GLY A 788 -18.46 -7.28 0.51
CA GLY A 788 -17.94 -7.60 -0.83
C GLY A 788 -18.99 -7.63 -1.94
N LYS A 789 -20.27 -7.78 -1.58
CA LYS A 789 -21.38 -7.80 -2.54
C LYS A 789 -21.74 -6.41 -3.08
N PHE A 790 -21.47 -5.33 -2.34
CA PHE A 790 -21.86 -3.97 -2.72
C PHE A 790 -20.72 -2.94 -2.68
N LEU A 791 -19.68 -3.11 -1.88
CA LEU A 791 -18.56 -2.15 -1.80
C LEU A 791 -17.90 -1.84 -3.15
N PRO A 792 -17.72 -2.79 -4.09
CA PRO A 792 -17.19 -2.46 -5.41
C PRO A 792 -18.01 -1.40 -6.16
N ALA A 793 -19.34 -1.45 -6.03
CA ALA A 793 -20.22 -0.43 -6.62
C ALA A 793 -20.09 0.93 -5.90
N TYR A 794 -19.88 0.93 -4.59
CA TYR A 794 -19.64 2.16 -3.82
C TYR A 794 -18.33 2.84 -4.23
N TYR A 795 -17.27 2.08 -4.50
CA TYR A 795 -16.01 2.63 -5.02
C TYR A 795 -16.16 3.15 -6.45
N ALA A 796 -16.82 2.38 -7.32
CA ALA A 796 -17.07 2.80 -8.70
C ALA A 796 -17.88 4.10 -8.79
N ASN A 797 -18.85 4.28 -7.89
CA ASN A 797 -19.68 5.49 -7.79
C ASN A 797 -19.08 6.57 -6.88
N LYS A 798 -17.87 6.39 -6.37
CA LYS A 798 -17.15 7.36 -5.53
C LYS A 798 -17.88 7.73 -4.24
N ILE A 799 -18.67 6.81 -3.70
CA ILE A 799 -19.36 6.96 -2.41
C ILE A 799 -18.36 6.76 -1.28
N TYR A 800 -17.50 5.74 -1.38
CA TYR A 800 -16.36 5.54 -0.50
C TYR A 800 -15.06 5.66 -1.30
N GLU A 801 -14.08 6.33 -0.72
CA GLU A 801 -12.74 6.48 -1.29
C GLU A 801 -11.78 5.37 -0.83
N SER A 802 -12.07 4.72 0.30
CA SER A 802 -11.27 3.63 0.87
C SER A 802 -12.16 2.62 1.58
N ASP A 803 -11.63 1.42 1.77
CA ASP A 803 -12.29 0.38 2.56
C ASP A 803 -12.29 0.78 4.05
N PRO A 804 -13.47 0.92 4.69
CA PRO A 804 -13.56 1.30 6.10
C PRO A 804 -12.99 0.25 7.06
N PHE A 805 -12.76 -0.98 6.60
CA PHE A 805 -12.09 -2.03 7.38
C PHE A 805 -10.57 -2.01 7.27
N ALA A 806 -10.03 -1.46 6.20
CA ALA A 806 -8.59 -1.28 6.00
C ALA A 806 -8.07 0.03 6.60
N ARG A 807 -8.85 1.10 6.46
CA ARG A 807 -8.55 2.44 6.96
C ARG A 807 -9.67 2.93 7.85
N LEU A 808 -9.30 3.39 9.04
CA LEU A 808 -10.27 3.84 10.04
C LEU A 808 -11.11 5.02 9.53
N ASP A 809 -12.43 4.88 9.64
CA ASP A 809 -13.37 5.99 9.45
C ASP A 809 -13.25 6.98 10.62
N THR A 810 -12.56 8.08 10.40
CA THR A 810 -12.36 9.11 11.42
C THR A 810 -13.60 9.98 11.62
N THR A 811 -14.56 9.96 10.68
CA THR A 811 -15.76 10.80 10.72
C THR A 811 -16.83 10.22 11.64
N GLY A 812 -17.16 8.95 11.53
CA GLY A 812 -18.17 8.28 12.35
C GLY A 812 -17.57 7.48 13.49
N VAL A 813 -16.82 6.43 13.16
CA VAL A 813 -16.16 5.55 14.15
C VAL A 813 -15.17 6.33 14.99
N GLY A 814 -14.39 7.22 14.38
CA GLY A 814 -13.42 8.06 15.08
C GLY A 814 -14.06 8.97 16.12
N GLN A 815 -15.19 9.57 15.84
CA GLN A 815 -15.92 10.37 16.84
C GLN A 815 -16.35 9.53 18.06
N LEU A 816 -16.80 8.30 17.83
CA LEU A 816 -17.15 7.39 18.93
C LEU A 816 -15.93 7.03 19.76
N MET A 817 -14.78 6.78 19.14
CA MET A 817 -13.53 6.49 19.86
C MET A 817 -13.06 7.69 20.69
N GLU A 818 -13.05 8.87 20.10
CA GLU A 818 -12.68 10.11 20.80
C GLU A 818 -13.57 10.38 22.01
N MET A 819 -14.86 10.21 21.84
CA MET A 819 -15.86 10.33 22.92
C MET A 819 -15.60 9.30 24.03
N ALA A 820 -15.33 8.05 23.67
CA ALA A 820 -15.07 6.98 24.63
C ALA A 820 -13.80 7.24 25.44
N VAL A 821 -12.71 7.68 24.81
CA VAL A 821 -11.46 8.02 25.50
C VAL A 821 -11.67 9.19 26.47
N ALA A 822 -12.28 10.27 26.00
CA ALA A 822 -12.51 11.46 26.80
C ALA A 822 -13.41 11.18 28.02
N ASN A 823 -14.52 10.50 27.82
CA ASN A 823 -15.49 10.19 28.87
C ASN A 823 -14.96 9.10 29.81
N GLY A 824 -14.29 8.08 29.31
CA GLY A 824 -13.69 7.04 30.14
C GLY A 824 -12.65 7.59 31.10
N ARG A 825 -11.82 8.52 30.64
CA ARG A 825 -10.80 9.19 31.47
C ARG A 825 -11.36 10.21 32.48
N LYS A 826 -12.61 10.62 32.36
CA LYS A 826 -13.30 11.36 33.45
C LYS A 826 -13.46 10.50 34.70
N ALA A 827 -13.85 9.26 34.53
CA ALA A 827 -14.00 8.31 35.64
C ALA A 827 -12.67 7.74 36.10
N ARG A 828 -11.71 7.55 35.19
CA ARG A 828 -10.41 6.93 35.43
C ARG A 828 -9.30 7.65 34.64
N PRO A 829 -8.74 8.76 35.17
CA PRO A 829 -7.82 9.64 34.46
C PRO A 829 -6.56 8.94 33.92
N GLU A 830 -6.03 7.96 34.64
CA GLU A 830 -4.81 7.22 34.27
C GLU A 830 -5.08 5.95 33.45
N MET A 831 -6.31 5.77 32.99
CA MET A 831 -6.68 4.58 32.22
C MET A 831 -5.92 4.52 30.90
N HIS A 832 -5.24 3.41 30.64
CA HIS A 832 -4.66 3.17 29.33
C HIS A 832 -5.74 2.70 28.36
N CYS A 833 -5.65 3.22 27.14
CA CYS A 833 -6.54 2.91 26.04
C CYS A 833 -5.71 2.48 24.84
N GLY A 834 -6.10 1.39 24.19
CA GLY A 834 -5.44 0.90 23.00
C GLY A 834 -6.41 0.57 21.88
N ILE A 835 -5.87 0.16 20.74
CA ILE A 835 -6.60 -0.34 19.59
C ILE A 835 -6.00 -1.68 19.17
N CYS A 836 -6.85 -2.63 18.80
CA CYS A 836 -6.41 -3.96 18.38
C CYS A 836 -7.07 -4.47 17.09
N GLY A 837 -7.94 -3.67 16.46
CA GLY A 837 -8.50 -4.00 15.14
C GLY A 837 -7.44 -3.92 14.02
N GLU A 838 -7.82 -4.30 12.82
CA GLU A 838 -6.95 -4.24 11.63
C GLU A 838 -6.32 -2.86 11.42
N HIS A 839 -7.02 -1.82 11.84
CA HIS A 839 -6.57 -0.42 11.76
C HIS A 839 -5.31 -0.12 12.60
N GLY A 840 -4.99 -0.94 13.59
CA GLY A 840 -3.79 -0.76 14.43
C GLY A 840 -2.46 -0.86 13.69
N GLY A 841 -2.45 -1.40 12.48
CA GLY A 841 -1.30 -1.49 11.60
C GLY A 841 -1.33 -0.51 10.41
N ASP A 842 -2.37 0.31 10.27
CA ASP A 842 -2.50 1.30 9.20
C ASP A 842 -1.92 2.66 9.61
N PRO A 843 -0.95 3.22 8.85
CA PRO A 843 -0.30 4.49 9.22
C PRO A 843 -1.25 5.66 9.47
N SER A 844 -2.27 5.84 8.64
CA SER A 844 -3.24 6.95 8.82
C SER A 844 -4.11 6.77 10.05
N SER A 845 -4.50 5.54 10.34
CA SER A 845 -5.27 5.19 11.54
C SER A 845 -4.42 5.35 12.82
N ILE A 846 -3.14 5.00 12.77
CA ILE A 846 -2.18 5.21 13.87
C ILE A 846 -2.02 6.70 14.19
N GLU A 847 -1.94 7.54 13.18
CA GLU A 847 -1.88 9.00 13.36
C GLU A 847 -3.12 9.51 14.10
N PHE A 848 -4.31 9.08 13.73
CA PHE A 848 -5.55 9.40 14.44
C PHE A 848 -5.53 8.90 15.90
N CYS A 849 -5.06 7.67 16.13
CA CYS A 849 -4.91 7.12 17.49
C CYS A 849 -3.96 7.96 18.34
N HIS A 850 -2.88 8.46 17.74
CA HIS A 850 -1.98 9.39 18.41
C HIS A 850 -2.70 10.70 18.78
N GLU A 851 -3.45 11.28 17.86
CA GLU A 851 -4.18 12.55 18.06
C GLU A 851 -5.21 12.48 19.18
N ILE A 852 -5.98 11.39 19.26
CA ILE A 852 -6.99 11.21 20.32
C ILE A 852 -6.41 10.75 21.66
N GLY A 853 -5.10 10.57 21.77
CA GLY A 853 -4.42 10.26 23.02
C GLY A 853 -4.45 8.79 23.44
N LEU A 854 -4.51 7.84 22.52
CA LEU A 854 -4.35 6.42 22.85
C LEU A 854 -2.98 6.15 23.46
N SER A 855 -2.90 5.14 24.32
CA SER A 855 -1.67 4.72 24.96
C SER A 855 -0.82 3.84 24.05
N TYR A 856 -1.45 2.98 23.26
CA TYR A 856 -0.78 2.06 22.33
C TYR A 856 -1.66 1.72 21.13
N VAL A 857 -1.02 1.22 20.10
CA VAL A 857 -1.65 0.49 19.01
C VAL A 857 -1.19 -0.96 19.01
N SER A 858 -2.06 -1.88 18.58
CA SER A 858 -1.75 -3.31 18.48
C SER A 858 -2.07 -3.82 17.09
N CYS A 859 -1.15 -4.55 16.50
CA CYS A 859 -1.24 -5.02 15.12
C CYS A 859 -0.64 -6.42 14.96
N SER A 860 -0.85 -7.03 13.79
CA SER A 860 -0.21 -8.32 13.48
C SER A 860 1.32 -8.21 13.56
N PRO A 861 2.05 -9.31 13.82
CA PRO A 861 3.51 -9.28 14.03
C PRO A 861 4.29 -8.57 12.92
N TYR A 862 3.97 -8.83 11.66
CA TYR A 862 4.66 -8.22 10.51
C TYR A 862 4.34 -6.74 10.30
N ARG A 863 3.34 -6.21 10.99
CA ARG A 863 3.04 -4.78 10.96
C ARG A 863 3.71 -3.98 12.09
N VAL A 864 4.34 -4.64 13.03
CA VAL A 864 4.99 -3.98 14.18
C VAL A 864 6.03 -2.94 13.75
N PRO A 865 6.97 -3.20 12.83
CA PRO A 865 7.91 -2.17 12.37
C PRO A 865 7.23 -0.98 11.69
N ILE A 866 6.21 -1.23 10.89
CA ILE A 866 5.39 -0.18 10.24
C ILE A 866 4.73 0.70 11.30
N ALA A 867 4.13 0.08 12.32
CA ALA A 867 3.48 0.80 13.41
C ALA A 867 4.47 1.62 14.25
N ARG A 868 5.67 1.11 14.52
CA ARG A 868 6.73 1.83 15.22
C ARG A 868 7.13 3.10 14.48
N LEU A 869 7.39 3.00 13.18
CA LEU A 869 7.72 4.16 12.36
C LEU A 869 6.54 5.13 12.24
N SER A 870 5.33 4.62 12.02
CA SER A 870 4.12 5.46 11.92
C SER A 870 3.82 6.21 13.20
N ALA A 871 4.02 5.58 14.35
CA ALA A 871 3.88 6.21 15.67
C ALA A 871 4.91 7.34 15.86
N ALA A 872 6.16 7.12 15.44
CA ALA A 872 7.19 8.14 15.46
C ALA A 872 6.85 9.32 14.55
N GLN A 873 6.43 9.05 13.34
CA GLN A 873 6.00 10.08 12.38
C GLN A 873 4.82 10.89 12.91
N ALA A 874 3.83 10.25 13.54
CA ALA A 874 2.70 10.93 14.15
C ALA A 874 3.13 11.90 15.25
N ASN A 875 4.04 11.47 16.13
CA ASN A 875 4.56 12.33 17.20
C ASN A 875 5.44 13.47 16.70
N ILE A 876 6.20 13.25 15.63
CA ILE A 876 7.00 14.32 14.98
C ILE A 876 6.08 15.39 14.37
N ARG A 877 4.99 14.99 13.71
CA ARG A 877 4.02 15.95 13.13
C ARG A 877 3.23 16.69 14.18
N ASN A 878 2.83 16.04 15.22
CA ASN A 878 1.98 16.56 16.29
C ASN A 878 2.50 16.08 17.65
N PRO A 879 3.56 16.71 18.19
CA PRO A 879 4.18 16.26 19.44
C PRO A 879 3.19 16.25 20.61
N ARG A 880 3.17 15.15 21.36
CA ARG A 880 2.47 15.11 22.63
C ARG A 880 3.26 15.88 23.69
N SER A 881 2.52 16.71 24.45
CA SER A 881 3.07 17.48 25.58
C SER A 881 3.49 16.59 26.75
#